data_fcddbfac277233cba582a673e8adfc4c
#
_entry.id   fcddbfac277233cba582a673e8adfc4c
#
_cell.length_a   1.000
_cell.length_b   1.000
_cell.length_c   1.000
_cell.angle_alpha   90.00
_cell.angle_beta   90.00
_cell.angle_gamma   90.00
#
_symmetry.space_group_name_H-M   'P 1'
#
loop_
_entity.id
_entity.type
_entity.pdbx_description
1 polymer ?
#
loop_
_entity_poly.entity_id
_entity_poly.type
_entity_poly.pdbx_seq_one_letter_code
_entity_poly.pdbx_strand_id
1 'polypeptide(L)'
;MFGIQFGFASPCEACSKAAFLQTANSAKVKEAIKVARNAQAQIDGLLAAGYAADDERVKNYEKAKQGAKKRLPGITFQATFDETEAKSGKVGRWRKNAAARLNGLFVLDIDHIDEAELQRIAEKAKPLCGSEILLLYRTASGHGMKVVAKADVEAGNIADNQARLALMLGVTIDPACKDASRLSFAPSIYDIIYISDELFEYENKEYDNRYGQGYRDSLYSAPLHPDRWVAVDNSGDAPSADNDSRAAAEDDAVGGSVDGGNQGTGDDGDIAVGDGSETKDQCFRGVEYGKIVEAYEKVVGTPKVGERHIWLLRAAKDLRYLCDMNSTRLLTVLMLSPTAQAVAKERGEKEVADICNTACGYKFFAGYPKKVKTACEMCGINLGSGTQADEEYTFDIDYDYWWQRLRPLLSEDEPYAQAVRNLPDKIKLGGILAAGAMFGTYLTRCSFAHYDGRRYRMSYIVYVIGQAASGKSFIVDLDNVLMQPMKAVDAGYREEEREYKEKKERMSTSSKDARAQAPSRPHFPIRYVPSTISNAKLYARLQDAEDANYKEEKMHLFTLESELATALRVQTGSWAGKLDLELKSFQNEYAGVDYANDLSANGLIQVNWNQVISGTMPALRKKMRMGEITDGYITRLALWIMPNRDDVMIDEDDTSALDQKPEDLAIDERLRSVVINLDHIRGVLPCYRLTHFCWEWCYNQTELANLEGDKCVHYFRKRIPLYMIRYALPRIVMRQLDKFGADGRLKEGETLEITDNDLAFAELIGDYLMFISIYQWGNKLMEALEEEISNSTPRKKSSKLVDMFERLPKTFTKQDLMAYYSNDGSIRNCISRFARSKVIKVMADGTYVKLVDSIANIRTY
;
A
#
# COMPACT_ATOMS: atom_id res chain seq x y z
N MET A 1 9.20 25.85 -21.37
CA MET A 1 9.46 25.74 -19.90
C MET A 1 8.54 26.68 -19.12
N PHE A 2 8.19 26.39 -17.88
CA PHE A 2 7.34 27.23 -17.01
C PHE A 2 7.96 27.36 -15.61
N GLY A 3 7.40 28.23 -14.75
CA GLY A 3 8.00 28.55 -13.46
C GLY A 3 7.25 27.97 -12.28
N ILE A 4 7.99 27.70 -11.17
CA ILE A 4 7.44 27.34 -9.87
C ILE A 4 7.86 28.36 -8.82
N GLN A 5 6.96 28.70 -7.90
CA GLN A 5 7.15 29.66 -6.83
C GLN A 5 6.77 29.02 -5.48
N PHE A 6 7.72 28.87 -4.58
CA PHE A 6 7.50 28.19 -3.30
C PHE A 6 6.89 29.07 -2.21
N GLY A 7 6.68 30.34 -2.49
CA GLY A 7 6.01 31.29 -1.60
C GLY A 7 5.76 32.62 -2.31
N PHE A 8 4.75 33.36 -1.89
CA PHE A 8 4.38 34.64 -2.53
C PHE A 8 5.49 35.70 -2.53
N ALA A 9 6.46 35.58 -1.62
CA ALA A 9 7.60 36.49 -1.50
C ALA A 9 8.90 35.92 -2.05
N SER A 10 8.87 34.80 -2.82
CA SER A 10 10.03 34.21 -3.47
C SER A 10 9.98 34.43 -4.98
N PRO A 11 11.14 34.49 -5.69
CA PRO A 11 11.16 34.52 -7.14
C PRO A 11 10.69 33.18 -7.71
N CYS A 12 10.30 33.17 -9.00
CA CYS A 12 10.00 31.96 -9.73
C CYS A 12 11.28 31.25 -10.14
N GLU A 13 11.30 29.95 -10.00
CA GLU A 13 12.35 29.04 -10.47
C GLU A 13 11.86 28.26 -11.68
N ALA A 14 12.77 27.79 -12.54
CA ALA A 14 12.39 26.92 -13.65
C ALA A 14 11.88 25.58 -13.10
N CYS A 15 10.74 25.13 -13.58
CA CYS A 15 10.12 23.89 -13.13
C CYS A 15 10.45 22.74 -14.07
N SER A 16 11.34 21.83 -13.65
CA SER A 16 11.57 20.56 -14.33
C SER A 16 10.49 19.53 -13.99
N LYS A 17 10.37 18.46 -14.80
CA LYS A 17 9.49 17.32 -14.49
C LYS A 17 9.72 16.77 -13.10
N ALA A 18 10.97 16.53 -12.73
CA ALA A 18 11.34 16.03 -11.40
C ALA A 18 10.89 16.99 -10.28
N ALA A 19 11.14 18.31 -10.43
CA ALA A 19 10.73 19.31 -9.45
C ALA A 19 9.20 19.42 -9.34
N PHE A 20 8.47 19.34 -10.45
CA PHE A 20 7.00 19.33 -10.46
C PHE A 20 6.44 18.13 -9.72
N LEU A 21 6.86 16.91 -10.08
CA LEU A 21 6.39 15.67 -9.47
C LEU A 21 6.79 15.58 -7.99
N GLN A 22 8.01 16.00 -7.64
CA GLN A 22 8.45 16.09 -6.25
C GLN A 22 7.58 17.04 -5.44
N THR A 23 7.25 18.22 -6.01
CA THR A 23 6.36 19.20 -5.37
C THR A 23 4.95 18.63 -5.20
N ALA A 24 4.37 18.08 -6.26
CA ALA A 24 3.04 17.47 -6.22
C ALA A 24 2.96 16.30 -5.22
N ASN A 25 4.04 15.57 -5.04
CA ASN A 25 4.12 14.44 -4.11
C ASN A 25 4.52 14.85 -2.68
N SER A 26 4.88 16.11 -2.44
CA SER A 26 5.37 16.56 -1.13
C SER A 26 4.29 16.48 -0.03
N ALA A 27 4.69 16.09 1.17
CA ALA A 27 3.80 16.04 2.34
C ALA A 27 3.14 17.40 2.63
N LYS A 28 3.87 18.49 2.39
CA LYS A 28 3.37 19.86 2.58
C LYS A 28 2.19 20.18 1.64
N VAL A 29 2.27 19.77 0.38
CA VAL A 29 1.20 19.98 -0.61
C VAL A 29 0.00 19.11 -0.26
N LYS A 30 0.22 17.83 0.02
CA LYS A 30 -0.84 16.89 0.40
C LYS A 30 -1.61 17.34 1.64
N GLU A 31 -0.90 17.77 2.68
CA GLU A 31 -1.53 18.26 3.92
C GLU A 31 -2.31 19.57 3.69
N ALA A 32 -1.75 20.50 2.92
CA ALA A 32 -2.45 21.74 2.61
C ALA A 32 -3.75 21.49 1.80
N ILE A 33 -3.72 20.58 0.84
CA ILE A 33 -4.90 20.17 0.07
C ILE A 33 -5.93 19.47 0.96
N LYS A 34 -5.49 18.58 1.83
CA LYS A 34 -6.37 17.91 2.79
C LYS A 34 -7.10 18.90 3.69
N VAL A 35 -6.36 19.88 4.22
CA VAL A 35 -6.97 20.94 5.05
C VAL A 35 -7.97 21.78 4.22
N ALA A 36 -7.64 22.12 2.97
CA ALA A 36 -8.52 22.87 2.10
C ALA A 36 -9.81 22.11 1.78
N ARG A 37 -9.74 20.81 1.50
CA ARG A 37 -10.91 19.95 1.24
C ARG A 37 -11.77 19.71 2.46
N ASN A 38 -11.15 19.49 3.62
CA ASN A 38 -11.90 19.36 4.86
C ASN A 38 -12.68 20.64 5.18
N ALA A 39 -12.06 21.81 4.98
CA ALA A 39 -12.75 23.08 5.17
C ALA A 39 -13.89 23.26 4.15
N GLN A 40 -13.69 22.86 2.87
CA GLN A 40 -14.74 22.89 1.86
C GLN A 40 -15.90 21.98 2.23
N ALA A 41 -15.66 20.76 2.63
CA ALA A 41 -16.72 19.83 3.06
C ALA A 41 -17.54 20.35 4.25
N GLN A 42 -16.91 21.09 5.17
CA GLN A 42 -17.64 21.76 6.25
C GLN A 42 -18.49 22.92 5.74
N ILE A 43 -18.01 23.69 4.78
CA ILE A 43 -18.78 24.75 4.10
C ILE A 43 -20.01 24.15 3.42
N ASP A 44 -19.82 23.11 2.63
CA ASP A 44 -20.89 22.42 1.89
C ASP A 44 -21.95 21.86 2.86
N GLY A 45 -21.51 21.25 3.97
CA GLY A 45 -22.40 20.75 5.02
C GLY A 45 -23.21 21.83 5.71
N LEU A 46 -22.63 23.00 5.97
CA LEU A 46 -23.32 24.14 6.56
C LEU A 46 -24.32 24.75 5.58
N LEU A 47 -23.94 24.94 4.31
CA LEU A 47 -24.84 25.45 3.27
C LEU A 47 -26.02 24.50 3.02
N ALA A 48 -25.76 23.19 2.98
CA ALA A 48 -26.81 22.16 2.86
C ALA A 48 -27.73 22.12 4.09
N ALA A 49 -27.25 22.52 5.27
CA ALA A 49 -28.05 22.66 6.47
C ALA A 49 -28.83 23.99 6.55
N GLY A 50 -28.78 24.82 5.49
CA GLY A 50 -29.54 26.07 5.36
C GLY A 50 -28.85 27.31 5.98
N TYR A 51 -27.55 27.22 6.36
CA TYR A 51 -26.82 28.41 6.80
C TYR A 51 -26.46 29.29 5.63
N ALA A 52 -26.53 30.60 5.81
CA ALA A 52 -26.18 31.56 4.76
C ALA A 52 -24.66 31.59 4.51
N ALA A 53 -24.24 31.93 3.29
CA ALA A 53 -22.82 32.04 2.93
C ALA A 53 -22.06 33.08 3.77
N ASP A 54 -22.76 34.06 4.31
CA ASP A 54 -22.19 35.09 5.16
C ASP A 54 -22.22 34.76 6.70
N ASP A 55 -22.70 33.56 7.06
CA ASP A 55 -22.64 33.05 8.43
C ASP A 55 -21.18 32.97 8.91
N GLU A 56 -20.94 33.33 10.17
CA GLU A 56 -19.58 33.40 10.73
C GLU A 56 -18.87 32.05 10.69
N ARG A 57 -19.57 30.94 10.84
CA ARG A 57 -19.01 29.58 10.74
C ARG A 57 -18.54 29.27 9.34
N VAL A 58 -19.33 29.63 8.31
CA VAL A 58 -18.96 29.49 6.89
C VAL A 58 -17.73 30.34 6.59
N LYS A 59 -17.72 31.62 7.02
CA LYS A 59 -16.56 32.52 6.88
C LYS A 59 -15.29 31.98 7.54
N ASN A 60 -15.41 31.34 8.73
CA ASN A 60 -14.25 30.77 9.42
C ASN A 60 -13.66 29.59 8.63
N TYR A 61 -14.49 28.70 8.07
CA TYR A 61 -14.00 27.62 7.21
C TYR A 61 -13.46 28.14 5.88
N GLU A 62 -14.08 29.18 5.30
CA GLU A 62 -13.54 29.83 4.10
C GLU A 62 -12.15 30.41 4.35
N LYS A 63 -11.94 31.08 5.50
CA LYS A 63 -10.63 31.58 5.93
C LYS A 63 -9.60 30.46 6.12
N ALA A 64 -10.01 29.33 6.69
CA ALA A 64 -9.15 28.15 6.84
C ALA A 64 -8.77 27.55 5.49
N LYS A 65 -9.73 27.41 4.55
CA LYS A 65 -9.52 26.98 3.18
C LYS A 65 -8.52 27.87 2.44
N GLN A 66 -8.72 29.19 2.48
CA GLN A 66 -7.82 30.16 1.85
C GLN A 66 -6.42 30.14 2.50
N GLY A 67 -6.35 30.00 3.81
CA GLY A 67 -5.10 29.85 4.55
C GLY A 67 -4.33 28.59 4.14
N ALA A 68 -5.03 27.49 3.88
CA ALA A 68 -4.43 26.26 3.37
C ALA A 68 -3.93 26.41 1.93
N LYS A 69 -4.74 26.97 1.00
CA LYS A 69 -4.34 27.26 -0.38
C LYS A 69 -3.09 28.15 -0.47
N LYS A 70 -2.96 29.14 0.41
CA LYS A 70 -1.77 30.03 0.45
C LYS A 70 -0.47 29.33 0.86
N ARG A 71 -0.53 28.13 1.42
CA ARG A 71 0.65 27.31 1.75
C ARG A 71 1.15 26.48 0.59
N LEU A 72 0.36 26.35 -0.46
CA LEU A 72 0.72 25.62 -1.67
C LEU A 72 1.74 26.40 -2.50
N PRO A 73 2.73 25.71 -3.11
CA PRO A 73 3.53 26.30 -4.15
C PRO A 73 2.66 26.77 -5.33
N GLY A 74 3.07 27.82 -5.97
CA GLY A 74 2.40 28.34 -7.15
C GLY A 74 3.16 27.99 -8.42
N ILE A 75 2.44 27.66 -9.50
CA ILE A 75 3.01 27.34 -10.80
C ILE A 75 2.52 28.35 -11.82
N THR A 76 3.42 28.88 -12.63
CA THR A 76 3.16 29.83 -13.72
C THR A 76 3.27 29.11 -15.05
N PHE A 77 2.24 28.32 -15.41
CA PHE A 77 2.27 27.51 -16.64
C PHE A 77 2.39 28.34 -17.92
N GLN A 78 1.85 29.56 -17.97
CA GLN A 78 1.68 30.35 -19.15
C GLN A 78 2.94 31.16 -19.55
N ALA A 79 3.84 31.36 -18.57
CA ALA A 79 5.02 32.21 -18.80
C ALA A 79 6.18 31.84 -17.85
N THR A 80 7.38 32.17 -18.31
CA THR A 80 8.56 32.42 -17.49
C THR A 80 8.77 33.91 -17.31
N PHE A 81 9.71 34.34 -16.46
CA PHE A 81 9.93 35.75 -16.18
C PHE A 81 11.39 36.12 -16.31
N ASP A 82 11.68 37.30 -16.93
CA ASP A 82 13.00 37.89 -16.93
C ASP A 82 13.39 38.32 -15.49
N GLU A 83 14.69 38.44 -15.23
CA GLU A 83 15.18 38.93 -13.96
C GLU A 83 14.83 40.38 -13.76
N THR A 84 14.23 40.70 -12.64
CA THR A 84 13.86 42.06 -12.24
C THR A 84 14.16 42.27 -10.77
N GLU A 85 14.26 43.53 -10.37
CA GLU A 85 14.44 43.91 -8.98
C GLU A 85 13.08 43.96 -8.23
N ALA A 86 13.00 43.34 -7.06
CA ALA A 86 11.87 43.48 -6.16
C ALA A 86 11.89 44.82 -5.43
N LYS A 87 10.77 45.20 -4.78
CA LYS A 87 10.70 46.39 -3.92
C LYS A 87 11.69 46.35 -2.75
N SER A 88 12.19 45.16 -2.40
CA SER A 88 13.21 44.92 -1.33
C SER A 88 14.64 45.07 -1.85
N GLY A 89 14.89 45.42 -3.10
CA GLY A 89 16.22 45.48 -3.72
C GLY A 89 16.76 44.09 -4.17
N LYS A 90 16.04 43.03 -3.98
CA LYS A 90 16.50 41.66 -4.35
C LYS A 90 16.22 41.40 -5.83
N VAL A 91 17.26 41.05 -6.59
CA VAL A 91 17.17 40.65 -8.00
C VAL A 91 16.75 39.20 -8.11
N GLY A 92 15.86 38.90 -9.07
CA GLY A 92 15.40 37.52 -9.34
C GLY A 92 14.27 37.54 -10.38
N ARG A 93 13.76 36.35 -10.71
CA ARG A 93 12.66 36.19 -11.69
C ARG A 93 11.31 36.36 -10.99
N TRP A 94 10.95 37.63 -10.78
CA TRP A 94 9.73 37.98 -10.09
C TRP A 94 8.53 37.90 -11.03
N ARG A 95 7.42 37.38 -10.55
CA ARG A 95 6.16 37.24 -11.28
C ARG A 95 5.51 38.62 -11.54
N LYS A 96 5.89 39.22 -12.65
CA LYS A 96 5.40 40.52 -13.11
C LYS A 96 5.03 40.42 -14.58
N ASN A 97 3.86 40.95 -14.99
CA ASN A 97 3.45 40.96 -16.39
C ASN A 97 4.49 41.58 -17.29
N ALA A 98 5.08 42.71 -16.87
CA ALA A 98 6.11 43.43 -17.64
C ALA A 98 7.38 42.60 -17.91
N ALA A 99 7.62 41.53 -17.16
CA ALA A 99 8.77 40.62 -17.30
C ALA A 99 8.36 39.25 -17.86
N ALA A 100 7.10 39.06 -18.26
CA ALA A 100 6.60 37.77 -18.71
C ALA A 100 7.12 37.43 -20.12
N ARG A 101 7.57 36.18 -20.28
CA ARG A 101 7.88 35.53 -21.55
C ARG A 101 6.91 34.36 -21.72
N LEU A 102 5.99 34.51 -22.66
CA LEU A 102 4.99 33.47 -22.93
C LEU A 102 5.69 32.25 -23.54
N ASN A 103 5.26 31.07 -23.11
CA ASN A 103 5.78 29.80 -23.61
C ASN A 103 4.82 29.06 -24.55
N GLY A 104 3.69 29.67 -24.86
CA GLY A 104 2.65 29.06 -25.70
C GLY A 104 1.76 28.05 -24.99
N LEU A 105 1.79 28.02 -23.65
CA LEU A 105 0.79 27.33 -22.85
C LEU A 105 -0.24 28.31 -22.31
N PHE A 106 -1.45 27.80 -22.07
CA PHE A 106 -2.47 28.52 -21.32
C PHE A 106 -3.16 27.61 -20.32
N VAL A 107 -3.79 28.19 -19.30
CA VAL A 107 -4.54 27.49 -18.28
C VAL A 107 -6.00 27.83 -18.36
N LEU A 108 -6.86 26.82 -18.49
CA LEU A 108 -8.30 26.94 -18.30
C LEU A 108 -8.62 26.57 -16.87
N ASP A 109 -9.23 27.47 -16.12
CA ASP A 109 -9.64 27.28 -14.71
C ASP A 109 -11.16 27.08 -14.68
N ILE A 110 -11.61 25.96 -14.14
CA ILE A 110 -13.02 25.58 -14.06
C ILE A 110 -13.36 25.41 -12.60
N ASP A 111 -14.13 26.32 -12.03
CA ASP A 111 -14.48 26.34 -10.62
C ASP A 111 -15.97 26.00 -10.41
N HIS A 112 -16.33 25.66 -9.18
CA HIS A 112 -17.70 25.39 -8.71
C HIS A 112 -18.39 24.22 -9.43
N ILE A 113 -17.65 23.16 -9.72
CA ILE A 113 -18.18 21.93 -10.30
C ILE A 113 -18.27 20.82 -9.25
N ASP A 114 -19.28 19.99 -9.37
CA ASP A 114 -19.43 18.78 -8.56
C ASP A 114 -18.64 17.60 -9.15
N GLU A 115 -18.69 16.45 -8.50
CA GLU A 115 -17.94 15.25 -8.90
C GLU A 115 -18.43 14.70 -10.26
N ALA A 116 -19.75 14.76 -10.54
CA ALA A 116 -20.31 14.28 -11.79
C ALA A 116 -19.87 15.15 -12.96
N GLU A 117 -19.89 16.46 -12.77
CA GLU A 117 -19.44 17.42 -13.77
C GLU A 117 -17.94 17.34 -14.01
N LEU A 118 -17.14 17.10 -12.95
CA LEU A 118 -15.71 16.87 -13.07
C LEU A 118 -15.40 15.66 -13.94
N GLN A 119 -16.11 14.55 -13.73
CA GLN A 119 -15.97 13.34 -14.55
C GLN A 119 -16.39 13.59 -16.01
N ARG A 120 -17.51 14.30 -16.22
CA ARG A 120 -17.98 14.67 -17.57
C ARG A 120 -16.93 15.49 -18.33
N ILE A 121 -16.31 16.46 -17.69
CA ILE A 121 -15.29 17.31 -18.30
C ILE A 121 -14.02 16.49 -18.59
N ALA A 122 -13.60 15.63 -17.67
CA ALA A 122 -12.44 14.75 -17.85
C ALA A 122 -12.63 13.82 -19.06
N GLU A 123 -13.81 13.22 -19.22
CA GLU A 123 -14.11 12.39 -20.39
C GLU A 123 -14.13 13.19 -21.71
N LYS A 124 -14.67 14.41 -21.72
CA LYS A 124 -14.62 15.28 -22.90
C LYS A 124 -13.20 15.75 -23.24
N ALA A 125 -12.35 15.94 -22.22
CA ALA A 125 -10.97 16.33 -22.40
C ALA A 125 -10.08 15.20 -22.94
N LYS A 126 -10.45 13.95 -22.70
CA LYS A 126 -9.66 12.76 -23.02
C LYS A 126 -9.19 12.65 -24.48
N PRO A 127 -10.00 12.93 -25.50
CA PRO A 127 -9.55 12.91 -26.89
C PRO A 127 -8.50 13.99 -27.22
N LEU A 128 -8.45 15.06 -26.43
CA LEU A 128 -7.52 16.17 -26.59
C LEU A 128 -6.21 15.98 -25.80
N CYS A 129 -6.18 14.99 -24.92
CA CYS A 129 -4.99 14.68 -24.11
C CYS A 129 -3.85 14.17 -24.99
N GLY A 130 -2.67 14.76 -24.83
CA GLY A 130 -1.47 14.46 -25.62
C GLY A 130 -1.35 15.27 -26.92
N SER A 131 -2.44 15.61 -27.56
CA SER A 131 -2.42 16.47 -28.77
C SER A 131 -2.44 17.96 -28.39
N GLU A 132 -3.41 18.40 -27.65
CA GLU A 132 -3.61 19.78 -27.23
C GLU A 132 -3.47 19.95 -25.70
N ILE A 133 -4.11 19.10 -24.91
CA ILE A 133 -4.05 19.15 -23.45
C ILE A 133 -2.82 18.40 -22.96
N LEU A 134 -1.98 19.09 -22.18
CA LEU A 134 -0.73 18.54 -21.64
C LEU A 134 -0.83 18.22 -20.14
N LEU A 135 -1.76 18.86 -19.42
CA LEU A 135 -1.99 18.57 -18.00
C LEU A 135 -3.45 18.80 -17.65
N LEU A 136 -4.03 17.87 -16.92
CA LEU A 136 -5.38 17.95 -16.38
C LEU A 136 -5.35 17.54 -14.91
N TYR A 137 -5.84 18.39 -14.01
CA TYR A 137 -5.84 18.09 -12.58
C TYR A 137 -6.97 18.75 -11.81
N ARG A 138 -7.36 18.12 -10.70
CA ARG A 138 -8.36 18.59 -9.75
C ARG A 138 -7.79 19.70 -8.86
N THR A 139 -8.53 20.77 -8.64
CA THR A 139 -8.10 21.89 -7.79
C THR A 139 -8.01 21.53 -6.31
N ALA A 140 -7.28 22.35 -5.54
CA ALA A 140 -7.04 22.08 -4.12
C ALA A 140 -8.31 22.04 -3.25
N SER A 141 -9.39 22.72 -3.63
CA SER A 141 -10.70 22.64 -2.96
C SER A 141 -11.47 21.37 -3.28
N GLY A 142 -11.12 20.71 -4.38
CA GLY A 142 -11.86 19.55 -4.87
C GLY A 142 -13.07 19.88 -5.75
N HIS A 143 -13.51 21.11 -5.82
CA HIS A 143 -14.68 21.59 -6.56
C HIS A 143 -14.27 22.37 -7.80
N GLY A 144 -13.23 21.94 -8.48
CA GLY A 144 -12.77 22.55 -9.71
C GLY A 144 -11.71 21.74 -10.41
N MET A 145 -11.42 22.07 -11.65
CA MET A 145 -10.46 21.45 -12.52
C MET A 145 -9.59 22.50 -13.20
N LYS A 146 -8.32 22.21 -13.40
CA LYS A 146 -7.43 23.01 -14.24
C LYS A 146 -6.94 22.19 -15.42
N VAL A 147 -7.00 22.81 -16.58
CA VAL A 147 -6.52 22.27 -17.84
C VAL A 147 -5.39 23.14 -18.34
N VAL A 148 -4.20 22.56 -18.56
CA VAL A 148 -3.07 23.22 -19.20
C VAL A 148 -2.96 22.71 -20.63
N ALA A 149 -3.07 23.61 -21.60
CA ALA A 149 -3.11 23.24 -22.99
C ALA A 149 -2.18 24.12 -23.86
N LYS A 150 -1.88 23.63 -25.05
CA LYS A 150 -1.11 24.38 -26.08
C LYS A 150 -1.96 25.49 -26.64
N ALA A 151 -1.44 26.69 -26.69
CA ALA A 151 -2.10 27.84 -27.31
C ALA A 151 -1.99 27.76 -28.84
N ASP A 152 -3.11 27.93 -29.50
CA ASP A 152 -3.20 28.12 -30.94
C ASP A 152 -2.97 29.62 -31.24
N VAL A 153 -1.93 29.88 -32.04
CA VAL A 153 -1.56 31.26 -32.45
C VAL A 153 -2.66 31.93 -33.24
N GLU A 154 -3.37 31.17 -34.06
CA GLU A 154 -4.43 31.72 -34.91
C GLU A 154 -5.78 31.90 -34.15
N ALA A 155 -5.93 31.25 -33.00
CA ALA A 155 -7.11 31.46 -32.17
C ALA A 155 -7.12 32.85 -31.51
N GLY A 156 -5.93 33.39 -31.18
CA GLY A 156 -5.81 34.69 -30.55
C GLY A 156 -4.97 34.63 -29.24
N ASN A 157 -5.25 35.56 -28.33
CA ASN A 157 -4.53 35.67 -27.06
C ASN A 157 -4.91 34.55 -26.08
N ILE A 158 -4.42 34.60 -24.82
CA ILE A 158 -4.71 33.58 -23.77
C ILE A 158 -6.23 33.47 -23.56
N ALA A 159 -6.94 34.60 -23.51
CA ALA A 159 -8.39 34.60 -23.27
C ALA A 159 -9.19 34.00 -24.44
N ASP A 160 -8.74 34.22 -25.69
CA ASP A 160 -9.34 33.58 -26.87
C ASP A 160 -9.15 32.07 -26.85
N ASN A 161 -7.94 31.60 -26.53
CA ASN A 161 -7.64 30.19 -26.39
C ASN A 161 -8.42 29.51 -25.24
N GLN A 162 -8.62 30.24 -24.13
CA GLN A 162 -9.48 29.75 -23.03
C GLN A 162 -10.93 29.62 -23.49
N ALA A 163 -11.47 30.63 -24.20
CA ALA A 163 -12.84 30.61 -24.73
C ALA A 163 -13.03 29.46 -25.73
N ARG A 164 -12.06 29.25 -26.64
CA ARG A 164 -12.07 28.14 -27.60
C ARG A 164 -12.12 26.78 -26.89
N LEU A 165 -11.24 26.52 -25.93
CA LEU A 165 -11.19 25.24 -25.23
C LEU A 165 -12.41 25.06 -24.33
N ALA A 166 -12.91 26.12 -23.69
CA ALA A 166 -14.12 26.07 -22.88
C ALA A 166 -15.36 25.68 -23.71
N LEU A 167 -15.49 26.22 -24.93
CA LEU A 167 -16.55 25.85 -25.87
C LEU A 167 -16.46 24.36 -26.25
N MET A 168 -15.26 23.86 -26.55
CA MET A 168 -15.05 22.44 -26.86
C MET A 168 -15.40 21.52 -25.70
N LEU A 169 -15.08 21.90 -24.46
CA LEU A 169 -15.38 21.12 -23.26
C LEU A 169 -16.83 21.35 -22.76
N GLY A 170 -17.51 22.38 -23.26
CA GLY A 170 -18.85 22.78 -22.83
C GLY A 170 -18.85 23.24 -21.37
N VAL A 171 -17.94 24.12 -21.00
CA VAL A 171 -17.77 24.67 -19.64
C VAL A 171 -17.72 26.19 -19.67
N THR A 172 -18.03 26.81 -18.54
CA THR A 172 -17.83 28.25 -18.33
C THR A 172 -16.43 28.52 -17.79
N ILE A 173 -15.83 29.64 -18.21
CA ILE A 173 -14.49 30.06 -17.79
C ILE A 173 -14.55 31.04 -16.63
N ASP A 174 -13.55 30.98 -15.73
CA ASP A 174 -13.30 32.04 -14.75
C ASP A 174 -12.66 33.25 -15.50
N PRO A 175 -13.39 34.40 -15.63
CA PRO A 175 -12.89 35.56 -16.31
C PRO A 175 -11.63 36.18 -15.68
N ALA A 176 -11.25 35.77 -14.47
CA ALA A 176 -10.07 36.29 -13.77
C ALA A 176 -8.74 35.68 -14.22
N CYS A 177 -8.74 34.61 -15.03
CA CYS A 177 -7.53 33.85 -15.39
C CYS A 177 -6.81 34.30 -16.67
N LYS A 178 -6.93 35.56 -17.06
CA LYS A 178 -6.46 36.09 -18.36
C LYS A 178 -5.00 36.59 -18.39
N ASP A 179 -4.36 36.73 -17.22
CA ASP A 179 -3.04 37.34 -17.12
C ASP A 179 -1.91 36.34 -17.42
N ALA A 180 -0.87 36.78 -18.14
CA ALA A 180 0.33 35.98 -18.36
C ALA A 180 1.02 35.55 -17.06
N SER A 181 0.92 36.36 -16.00
CA SER A 181 1.51 36.12 -14.71
C SER A 181 0.60 35.32 -13.75
N ARG A 182 -0.49 34.73 -14.25
CA ARG A 182 -1.44 33.97 -13.44
C ARG A 182 -0.75 32.80 -12.74
N LEU A 183 -1.00 32.69 -11.43
CA LEU A 183 -0.50 31.61 -10.57
C LEU A 183 -1.56 30.53 -10.45
N SER A 184 -1.18 29.29 -10.71
CA SER A 184 -1.96 28.11 -10.40
C SER A 184 -1.36 27.42 -9.17
N PHE A 185 -2.17 27.01 -8.19
CA PHE A 185 -1.66 26.23 -7.08
C PHE A 185 -1.25 24.83 -7.53
N ALA A 186 -0.12 24.34 -7.01
CA ALA A 186 0.37 23.01 -7.29
C ALA A 186 -0.66 21.94 -6.87
N PRO A 187 -0.97 20.97 -7.74
CA PRO A 187 -1.81 19.85 -7.38
C PRO A 187 -1.07 18.89 -6.44
N SER A 188 -1.82 18.02 -5.76
CA SER A 188 -1.25 16.78 -5.27
C SER A 188 -1.07 15.80 -6.45
N ILE A 189 -0.11 14.90 -6.33
CA ILE A 189 0.10 13.84 -7.33
C ILE A 189 -1.17 13.02 -7.60
N TYR A 190 -2.04 12.87 -6.60
CA TYR A 190 -3.32 12.15 -6.68
C TYR A 190 -4.44 12.95 -7.37
N ASP A 191 -4.23 14.23 -7.57
CA ASP A 191 -5.19 15.11 -8.23
C ASP A 191 -4.89 15.28 -9.73
N ILE A 192 -3.77 14.72 -10.18
CA ILE A 192 -3.38 14.74 -11.59
C ILE A 192 -4.16 13.64 -12.30
N ILE A 193 -5.05 14.05 -13.19
CA ILE A 193 -5.88 13.17 -14.01
C ILE A 193 -5.11 12.75 -15.27
N TYR A 194 -4.37 13.70 -15.87
CA TYR A 194 -3.52 13.47 -17.02
C TYR A 194 -2.29 14.37 -16.98
N ILE A 195 -1.15 13.87 -17.42
CA ILE A 195 0.09 14.64 -17.59
C ILE A 195 0.90 14.06 -18.76
N SER A 196 1.32 14.95 -19.66
CA SER A 196 2.21 14.64 -20.77
C SER A 196 3.65 15.05 -20.46
N ASP A 197 4.62 14.26 -20.88
CA ASP A 197 6.04 14.61 -20.77
C ASP A 197 6.37 15.86 -21.58
N GLU A 198 5.68 16.08 -22.68
CA GLU A 198 5.81 17.27 -23.52
C GLU A 198 5.54 18.58 -22.77
N LEU A 199 4.74 18.55 -21.70
CA LEU A 199 4.48 19.71 -20.84
C LEU A 199 5.77 20.43 -20.39
N PHE A 200 6.82 19.69 -20.11
CA PHE A 200 8.07 20.21 -19.54
C PHE A 200 9.07 20.70 -20.59
N GLU A 201 8.85 20.35 -21.84
CA GLU A 201 9.73 20.69 -22.98
C GLU A 201 9.07 21.66 -23.96
N TYR A 202 7.73 21.78 -23.89
CA TYR A 202 6.96 22.60 -24.84
C TYR A 202 7.31 24.07 -24.74
N GLU A 203 7.58 24.66 -25.88
CA GLU A 203 7.79 26.11 -26.10
C GLU A 203 7.30 26.51 -27.50
N ASN A 204 6.48 27.53 -27.57
CA ASN A 204 6.03 28.15 -28.81
C ASN A 204 6.48 29.61 -28.85
N LYS A 205 7.64 29.88 -29.47
CA LYS A 205 8.22 31.23 -29.58
C LYS A 205 7.38 32.15 -30.43
N GLU A 206 6.66 31.64 -31.42
CA GLU A 206 5.77 32.43 -32.25
C GLU A 206 4.65 33.05 -31.42
N TYR A 207 4.15 32.35 -30.43
CA TYR A 207 3.13 32.83 -29.51
C TYR A 207 3.63 34.02 -28.68
N ASP A 208 4.85 33.99 -28.12
CA ASP A 208 5.45 35.15 -27.43
C ASP A 208 5.72 36.29 -28.37
N ASN A 209 6.21 36.02 -29.57
CA ASN A 209 6.47 37.07 -30.59
C ASN A 209 5.20 37.82 -30.97
N ARG A 210 4.06 37.12 -31.10
CA ARG A 210 2.79 37.70 -31.54
C ARG A 210 2.02 38.39 -30.41
N TYR A 211 1.97 37.77 -29.23
CA TYR A 211 1.15 38.22 -28.11
C TYR A 211 1.92 38.68 -26.88
N GLY A 212 3.18 38.31 -26.73
CA GLY A 212 3.95 38.57 -25.51
C GLY A 212 4.07 40.06 -25.18
N GLN A 213 4.30 40.95 -26.20
CA GLN A 213 4.42 42.38 -25.97
C GLN A 213 3.12 42.98 -25.41
N GLY A 214 1.94 42.54 -25.91
CA GLY A 214 0.67 43.04 -25.42
C GLY A 214 0.43 42.71 -23.93
N TYR A 215 0.91 41.54 -23.47
CA TYR A 215 0.87 41.20 -22.04
C TYR A 215 1.88 41.97 -21.22
N ARG A 216 3.10 42.21 -21.74
CA ARG A 216 4.12 43.04 -21.05
C ARG A 216 3.64 44.48 -20.88
N ASP A 217 2.94 45.01 -21.86
CA ASP A 217 2.39 46.37 -21.86
C ASP A 217 1.00 46.44 -21.18
N SER A 218 0.51 45.32 -20.64
CA SER A 218 -0.81 45.22 -19.99
C SER A 218 -1.99 45.64 -20.88
N LEU A 219 -1.89 45.42 -22.18
CA LEU A 219 -2.94 45.77 -23.16
C LEU A 219 -4.05 44.72 -23.24
N TYR A 220 -3.79 43.48 -22.84
CA TYR A 220 -4.73 42.35 -22.93
C TYR A 220 -5.42 42.07 -21.60
N SER A 221 -6.65 42.52 -21.45
CA SER A 221 -7.54 42.26 -20.33
C SER A 221 -8.80 41.49 -20.75
N ALA A 222 -8.96 41.21 -22.05
CA ALA A 222 -10.09 40.54 -22.65
C ALA A 222 -9.68 39.71 -23.89
N PRO A 223 -10.55 38.82 -24.39
CA PRO A 223 -10.35 38.17 -25.69
C PRO A 223 -10.20 39.20 -26.80
N LEU A 224 -9.35 38.95 -27.77
CA LEU A 224 -9.22 39.75 -28.97
C LEU A 224 -10.38 39.50 -29.98
N HIS A 225 -10.95 38.29 -29.89
CA HIS A 225 -12.02 37.82 -30.79
C HIS A 225 -13.24 37.34 -30.02
N PRO A 226 -13.95 38.21 -29.25
CA PRO A 226 -15.01 37.78 -28.32
C PRO A 226 -16.19 37.09 -29.02
N ASP A 227 -16.47 37.43 -30.27
CA ASP A 227 -17.60 36.87 -31.03
C ASP A 227 -17.28 35.52 -31.71
N ARG A 228 -16.01 35.12 -31.75
CA ARG A 228 -15.57 33.93 -32.49
C ARG A 228 -15.86 32.61 -31.71
N TRP A 229 -15.97 32.69 -30.37
CA TRP A 229 -16.05 31.52 -29.48
C TRP A 229 -17.29 31.58 -28.57
N VAL A 230 -18.48 31.88 -29.17
CA VAL A 230 -19.74 31.92 -28.43
C VAL A 230 -20.52 30.64 -28.72
N ALA A 231 -21.06 30.02 -27.67
CA ALA A 231 -21.97 28.88 -27.81
C ALA A 231 -23.25 29.35 -28.52
N VAL A 232 -23.57 28.74 -29.65
CA VAL A 232 -24.86 28.97 -30.33
C VAL A 232 -25.94 28.35 -29.48
N ASP A 233 -26.76 29.17 -28.86
CA ASP A 233 -27.92 28.74 -28.07
C ASP A 233 -28.97 28.21 -29.04
N ASN A 234 -29.11 26.88 -29.13
CA ASN A 234 -30.14 26.22 -29.92
C ASN A 234 -31.46 26.18 -29.13
N SER A 235 -32.00 27.34 -28.76
CA SER A 235 -33.40 27.51 -28.37
C SER A 235 -34.11 28.26 -29.52
N GLY A 236 -34.98 27.53 -30.22
CA GLY A 236 -35.63 27.89 -31.50
C GLY A 236 -36.21 29.28 -31.55
N ASP A 237 -35.95 29.91 -32.67
CA ASP A 237 -36.95 30.49 -33.58
C ASP A 237 -36.21 31.00 -34.83
N ALA A 238 -36.62 30.50 -36.00
CA ALA A 238 -36.16 31.03 -37.27
C ALA A 238 -36.87 32.35 -37.58
N PRO A 239 -36.15 33.33 -38.21
CA PRO A 239 -36.65 33.87 -39.44
C PRO A 239 -35.62 33.95 -40.59
N SER A 240 -36.11 33.45 -41.72
CA SER A 240 -35.87 33.73 -43.12
C SER A 240 -34.75 34.69 -43.56
N ALA A 241 -33.94 34.13 -44.44
CA ALA A 241 -33.42 34.61 -45.72
C ALA A 241 -33.20 36.10 -45.99
N ASP A 242 -32.03 36.45 -46.43
CA ASP A 242 -31.71 36.79 -47.82
C ASP A 242 -30.25 37.20 -48.01
N ASN A 243 -29.72 36.67 -49.13
CA ASN A 243 -28.76 37.23 -50.09
C ASN A 243 -27.40 37.77 -49.58
N ASP A 244 -26.32 37.56 -50.20
CA ASP A 244 -25.96 37.12 -51.55
C ASP A 244 -24.44 37.07 -51.72
N SER A 245 -24.05 36.18 -52.53
CA SER A 245 -23.01 36.23 -53.58
C SER A 245 -21.54 36.04 -53.27
N ARG A 246 -21.09 34.95 -53.84
CA ARG A 246 -20.00 34.77 -54.83
C ARG A 246 -18.56 34.96 -54.35
N ALA A 247 -17.64 34.13 -54.73
CA ALA A 247 -17.38 33.19 -55.85
C ALA A 247 -16.18 32.32 -55.51
N ALA A 248 -16.23 31.08 -55.85
CA ALA A 248 -15.62 30.42 -57.03
C ALA A 248 -14.10 30.25 -56.85
N ALA A 249 -13.46 29.19 -57.21
CA ALA A 249 -13.70 28.03 -58.06
C ALA A 249 -12.62 26.97 -57.80
N GLU A 250 -13.01 25.73 -58.00
CA GLU A 250 -12.44 24.76 -58.94
C GLU A 250 -10.98 24.35 -58.69
N ASP A 251 -10.52 23.18 -58.82
CA ASP A 251 -10.86 21.85 -59.39
C ASP A 251 -9.70 20.92 -58.93
N ASP A 252 -9.71 19.69 -58.89
CA ASP A 252 -10.09 18.63 -59.77
C ASP A 252 -9.97 17.24 -59.10
N ALA A 253 -10.79 16.39 -59.60
CA ALA A 253 -10.94 14.98 -59.29
C ALA A 253 -9.83 14.12 -59.92
N VAL A 254 -9.78 12.89 -59.55
CA VAL A 254 -9.68 11.58 -60.26
C VAL A 254 -9.27 10.54 -59.23
N GLY A 255 -9.98 9.54 -58.89
CA GLY A 255 -10.69 8.54 -59.61
C GLY A 255 -9.91 7.21 -59.65
N GLY A 256 -10.49 6.14 -59.10
CA GLY A 256 -9.90 4.82 -59.33
C GLY A 256 -10.35 3.76 -58.31
N SER A 257 -11.55 3.22 -58.54
CA SER A 257 -12.02 1.92 -58.08
C SER A 257 -11.33 0.83 -58.88
N VAL A 258 -11.12 -0.36 -58.31
CA VAL A 258 -11.34 -1.71 -58.91
C VAL A 258 -11.37 -2.77 -57.79
N ASP A 259 -12.38 -3.33 -57.65
CA ASP A 259 -13.07 -4.60 -57.59
C ASP A 259 -12.20 -5.87 -57.82
N GLY A 260 -12.61 -6.99 -57.17
CA GLY A 260 -12.21 -8.34 -57.50
C GLY A 260 -12.04 -9.22 -56.27
N GLY A 261 -12.91 -9.82 -55.78
CA GLY A 261 -13.77 -10.99 -55.95
C GLY A 261 -13.04 -12.25 -56.41
N ASN A 262 -12.93 -13.26 -55.56
CA ASN A 262 -13.26 -14.60 -56.02
C ASN A 262 -13.57 -15.61 -54.89
N GLN A 263 -14.59 -16.40 -55.16
CA GLN A 263 -15.10 -17.56 -54.45
C GLN A 263 -14.30 -18.83 -54.82
N GLY A 264 -14.44 -19.88 -53.99
CA GLY A 264 -14.18 -21.26 -54.31
C GLY A 264 -14.04 -22.08 -53.03
N THR A 265 -15.04 -22.68 -52.50
CA THR A 265 -15.79 -23.93 -52.72
C THR A 265 -14.97 -25.23 -52.52
N GLY A 266 -15.48 -26.08 -51.64
CA GLY A 266 -15.43 -27.52 -51.61
C GLY A 266 -14.56 -28.09 -50.50
N ASP A 267 -14.82 -29.05 -49.79
CA ASP A 267 -15.93 -29.96 -49.53
C ASP A 267 -15.35 -31.08 -48.67
N ASP A 268 -16.11 -31.58 -47.76
CA ASP A 268 -16.17 -32.92 -47.16
C ASP A 268 -14.99 -33.50 -46.34
N GLY A 269 -15.35 -33.94 -45.15
CA GLY A 269 -14.76 -35.04 -44.43
C GLY A 269 -14.98 -35.08 -42.95
N ASP A 270 -16.12 -35.62 -42.50
CA ASP A 270 -16.44 -36.04 -41.14
C ASP A 270 -15.28 -36.78 -40.43
N ILE A 271 -14.98 -36.43 -39.21
CA ILE A 271 -14.87 -37.39 -38.08
C ILE A 271 -15.10 -36.62 -36.77
N ALA A 272 -16.16 -36.97 -36.07
CA ALA A 272 -16.49 -36.53 -34.73
C ALA A 272 -15.50 -37.11 -33.71
N VAL A 273 -14.82 -36.24 -32.99
CA VAL A 273 -14.29 -36.54 -31.63
C VAL A 273 -14.73 -35.37 -30.75
N GLY A 274 -15.63 -35.68 -29.83
CA GLY A 274 -16.16 -34.70 -28.88
C GLY A 274 -15.04 -34.23 -27.96
N ASP A 275 -14.79 -32.93 -28.03
CA ASP A 275 -13.89 -32.27 -27.12
C ASP A 275 -14.68 -31.68 -25.92
N GLY A 276 -14.33 -32.17 -24.73
CA GLY A 276 -14.92 -31.73 -23.43
C GLY A 276 -14.49 -30.36 -22.98
N SER A 277 -14.02 -29.43 -23.86
CA SER A 277 -13.50 -28.13 -23.49
C SER A 277 -14.55 -27.02 -23.38
N GLU A 278 -15.71 -27.16 -24.02
CA GLU A 278 -16.75 -26.11 -24.01
C GLU A 278 -17.55 -26.04 -22.69
N THR A 279 -17.51 -27.06 -21.82
CA THR A 279 -18.28 -27.07 -20.58
C THR A 279 -17.53 -26.39 -19.39
N LYS A 280 -16.23 -26.26 -19.45
CA LYS A 280 -15.46 -25.63 -18.36
C LYS A 280 -15.59 -24.10 -18.30
N ASP A 281 -15.86 -23.45 -19.42
CA ASP A 281 -15.95 -21.98 -19.48
C ASP A 281 -17.33 -21.42 -19.07
N GLN A 282 -18.35 -22.26 -18.92
CA GLN A 282 -19.72 -21.85 -18.57
C GLN A 282 -20.13 -22.18 -17.13
N CYS A 283 -19.34 -22.95 -16.41
CA CYS A 283 -19.66 -23.44 -15.06
C CYS A 283 -18.49 -23.28 -14.09
N PHE A 284 -18.84 -22.98 -12.84
CA PHE A 284 -17.91 -23.06 -11.70
C PHE A 284 -18.33 -24.21 -10.80
N ARG A 285 -17.43 -25.19 -10.61
CA ARG A 285 -17.70 -26.42 -9.82
C ARG A 285 -19.03 -27.11 -10.19
N GLY A 286 -19.33 -27.18 -11.50
CA GLY A 286 -20.54 -27.85 -12.02
C GLY A 286 -21.82 -27.00 -11.95
N VAL A 287 -21.77 -25.77 -11.48
CA VAL A 287 -22.89 -24.83 -11.46
C VAL A 287 -22.67 -23.71 -12.46
N GLU A 288 -23.66 -23.43 -13.29
CA GLU A 288 -23.63 -22.37 -14.30
C GLU A 288 -23.34 -21.00 -13.65
N TYR A 289 -22.43 -20.22 -14.21
CA TYR A 289 -22.11 -18.88 -13.72
C TYR A 289 -23.34 -17.97 -13.62
N GLY A 290 -24.32 -18.10 -14.49
CA GLY A 290 -25.56 -17.31 -14.45
C GLY A 290 -26.30 -17.43 -13.12
N LYS A 291 -26.39 -18.65 -12.56
CA LYS A 291 -27.02 -18.91 -11.26
C LYS A 291 -26.25 -18.29 -10.12
N ILE A 292 -24.92 -18.32 -10.21
CA ILE A 292 -24.03 -17.73 -9.18
C ILE A 292 -24.12 -16.20 -9.21
N VAL A 293 -24.14 -15.59 -10.40
CA VAL A 293 -24.29 -14.13 -10.58
C VAL A 293 -25.65 -13.66 -10.06
N GLU A 294 -26.72 -14.38 -10.36
CA GLU A 294 -28.08 -14.08 -9.85
C GLU A 294 -28.12 -14.18 -8.30
N ALA A 295 -27.51 -15.22 -7.73
CA ALA A 295 -27.42 -15.38 -6.29
C ALA A 295 -26.56 -14.24 -5.68
N TYR A 296 -25.47 -13.85 -6.33
CA TYR A 296 -24.63 -12.72 -5.90
C TYR A 296 -25.43 -11.39 -5.90
N GLU A 297 -26.21 -11.13 -6.94
CA GLU A 297 -27.09 -9.94 -6.99
C GLU A 297 -28.13 -9.95 -5.86
N LYS A 298 -28.69 -11.11 -5.50
CA LYS A 298 -29.59 -11.25 -4.34
C LYS A 298 -28.90 -10.92 -3.02
N VAL A 299 -27.63 -11.31 -2.86
CA VAL A 299 -26.82 -11.06 -1.65
C VAL A 299 -26.41 -9.60 -1.54
N VAL A 300 -25.99 -8.98 -2.63
CA VAL A 300 -25.46 -7.61 -2.66
C VAL A 300 -26.55 -6.56 -2.80
N GLY A 301 -27.68 -6.93 -3.40
CA GLY A 301 -28.78 -6.03 -3.77
C GLY A 301 -28.59 -5.39 -5.14
N THR A 302 -29.69 -5.01 -5.75
CA THR A 302 -29.70 -4.33 -7.06
C THR A 302 -29.39 -2.83 -6.86
N PRO A 303 -28.41 -2.25 -7.56
CA PRO A 303 -28.04 -0.85 -7.40
C PRO A 303 -29.09 0.09 -8.00
N LYS A 304 -29.20 1.30 -7.44
CA LYS A 304 -29.99 2.38 -8.02
C LYS A 304 -29.31 2.92 -9.29
N VAL A 305 -30.10 3.60 -10.12
CA VAL A 305 -29.55 4.35 -11.28
C VAL A 305 -28.56 5.39 -10.73
N GLY A 306 -27.30 5.34 -11.18
CA GLY A 306 -26.20 6.16 -10.65
C GLY A 306 -25.20 5.40 -9.75
N GLU A 307 -25.60 4.27 -9.15
CA GLU A 307 -24.73 3.43 -8.33
C GLU A 307 -24.22 2.19 -9.08
N ARG A 308 -24.68 1.97 -10.32
CA ARG A 308 -24.37 0.78 -11.12
C ARG A 308 -22.90 0.59 -11.41
N HIS A 309 -22.18 1.68 -11.66
CA HIS A 309 -20.74 1.63 -11.93
C HIS A 309 -19.95 1.17 -10.68
N ILE A 310 -20.27 1.71 -9.51
CA ILE A 310 -19.64 1.31 -8.24
C ILE A 310 -19.98 -0.14 -7.91
N TRP A 311 -21.23 -0.55 -8.18
CA TRP A 311 -21.65 -1.93 -8.00
C TRP A 311 -20.86 -2.87 -8.92
N LEU A 312 -20.67 -2.48 -10.18
CA LEU A 312 -19.93 -3.27 -11.17
C LEU A 312 -18.45 -3.43 -10.79
N LEU A 313 -17.80 -2.35 -10.31
CA LEU A 313 -16.44 -2.42 -9.78
C LEU A 313 -16.32 -3.42 -8.62
N ARG A 314 -17.31 -3.41 -7.71
CA ARG A 314 -17.36 -4.36 -6.59
C ARG A 314 -17.61 -5.78 -7.06
N ALA A 315 -18.55 -5.98 -7.98
CA ALA A 315 -18.85 -7.29 -8.52
C ALA A 315 -17.67 -7.90 -9.28
N ALA A 316 -16.98 -7.09 -10.09
CA ALA A 316 -15.76 -7.51 -10.78
C ALA A 316 -14.69 -7.96 -9.79
N LYS A 317 -14.48 -7.18 -8.74
CA LYS A 317 -13.51 -7.48 -7.69
C LYS A 317 -13.85 -8.75 -6.91
N ASP A 318 -15.11 -8.96 -6.61
CA ASP A 318 -15.57 -10.12 -5.84
C ASP A 318 -15.58 -11.40 -6.68
N LEU A 319 -16.12 -11.34 -7.91
CA LEU A 319 -16.33 -12.51 -8.77
C LEU A 319 -15.08 -12.96 -9.54
N ARG A 320 -14.02 -12.12 -9.64
CA ARG A 320 -12.75 -12.48 -10.30
C ARG A 320 -12.15 -13.77 -9.77
N TYR A 321 -12.37 -14.07 -8.49
CA TYR A 321 -11.88 -15.29 -7.84
C TYR A 321 -12.55 -16.58 -8.35
N LEU A 322 -13.77 -16.48 -8.85
CA LEU A 322 -14.48 -17.58 -9.49
C LEU A 322 -14.05 -17.78 -10.95
N CYS A 323 -13.38 -16.79 -11.52
CA CYS A 323 -12.95 -16.73 -12.92
C CYS A 323 -11.43 -16.93 -13.07
N ASP A 324 -10.73 -17.51 -12.09
CA ASP A 324 -9.30 -17.76 -12.08
C ASP A 324 -8.47 -16.50 -12.40
N MET A 325 -8.93 -15.34 -11.96
CA MET A 325 -8.30 -14.03 -12.24
C MET A 325 -8.15 -13.74 -13.76
N ASN A 326 -8.94 -14.40 -14.59
CA ASN A 326 -8.95 -14.20 -16.04
C ASN A 326 -9.98 -13.12 -16.40
N SER A 327 -9.50 -12.01 -16.94
CA SER A 327 -10.35 -10.85 -17.25
C SER A 327 -11.38 -11.12 -18.36
N THR A 328 -11.03 -11.94 -19.34
CA THR A 328 -11.95 -12.32 -20.42
C THR A 328 -13.09 -13.17 -19.90
N ARG A 329 -12.76 -14.18 -19.05
CA ARG A 329 -13.78 -15.01 -18.40
C ARG A 329 -14.63 -14.17 -17.44
N LEU A 330 -14.02 -13.27 -16.68
CA LEU A 330 -14.74 -12.36 -15.77
C LEU A 330 -15.71 -11.46 -16.54
N LEU A 331 -15.31 -10.94 -17.70
CA LEU A 331 -16.19 -10.14 -18.55
C LEU A 331 -17.41 -10.97 -19.00
N THR A 332 -17.18 -12.18 -19.48
CA THR A 332 -18.27 -13.10 -19.88
C THR A 332 -19.22 -13.37 -18.71
N VAL A 333 -18.70 -13.62 -17.52
CA VAL A 333 -19.49 -13.89 -16.31
C VAL A 333 -20.26 -12.66 -15.86
N LEU A 334 -19.64 -11.48 -15.82
CA LEU A 334 -20.30 -10.24 -15.42
C LEU A 334 -21.40 -9.84 -16.41
N MET A 335 -21.19 -10.08 -17.71
CA MET A 335 -22.22 -9.80 -18.73
C MET A 335 -23.47 -10.70 -18.61
N LEU A 336 -23.48 -11.70 -17.73
CA LEU A 336 -24.70 -12.43 -17.34
C LEU A 336 -25.57 -11.60 -16.37
N SER A 337 -25.01 -10.55 -15.73
CA SER A 337 -25.74 -9.66 -14.84
C SER A 337 -26.53 -8.60 -15.61
N PRO A 338 -27.83 -8.42 -15.33
CA PRO A 338 -28.62 -7.30 -15.87
C PRO A 338 -28.01 -5.92 -15.57
N THR A 339 -27.38 -5.79 -14.42
CA THR A 339 -26.68 -4.55 -14.01
C THR A 339 -25.48 -4.24 -14.89
N ALA A 340 -24.65 -5.24 -15.18
CA ALA A 340 -23.49 -5.09 -16.07
C ALA A 340 -23.92 -4.81 -17.52
N GLN A 341 -24.98 -5.47 -18.00
CA GLN A 341 -25.58 -5.21 -19.32
C GLN A 341 -26.11 -3.78 -19.44
N ALA A 342 -26.73 -3.26 -18.37
CA ALA A 342 -27.19 -1.88 -18.35
C ALA A 342 -26.03 -0.88 -18.44
N VAL A 343 -24.92 -1.12 -17.72
CA VAL A 343 -23.71 -0.28 -17.82
C VAL A 343 -23.08 -0.38 -19.21
N ALA A 344 -22.99 -1.58 -19.78
CA ALA A 344 -22.46 -1.77 -21.13
C ALA A 344 -23.31 -1.04 -22.19
N LYS A 345 -24.63 -1.01 -22.02
CA LYS A 345 -25.54 -0.26 -22.90
C LYS A 345 -25.41 1.27 -22.74
N GLU A 346 -25.21 1.75 -21.51
CA GLU A 346 -25.12 3.17 -21.19
C GLU A 346 -23.73 3.74 -21.55
N ARG A 347 -22.64 2.98 -21.37
CA ARG A 347 -21.27 3.48 -21.44
C ARG A 347 -20.33 2.71 -22.38
N GLY A 348 -20.83 1.64 -22.98
CA GLY A 348 -20.07 0.77 -23.87
C GLY A 348 -19.48 -0.45 -23.17
N GLU A 349 -19.38 -1.54 -23.90
CA GLU A 349 -18.85 -2.83 -23.42
C GLU A 349 -17.37 -2.75 -23.04
N LYS A 350 -16.64 -1.81 -23.64
CA LYS A 350 -15.24 -1.54 -23.35
C LYS A 350 -15.02 -1.11 -21.90
N GLU A 351 -15.96 -0.34 -21.32
CA GLU A 351 -15.84 0.09 -19.90
C GLU A 351 -15.93 -1.12 -18.96
N VAL A 352 -16.84 -2.07 -19.25
CA VAL A 352 -16.93 -3.30 -18.47
C VAL A 352 -15.67 -4.14 -18.60
N ALA A 353 -15.08 -4.22 -19.80
CA ALA A 353 -13.83 -4.92 -20.05
C ALA A 353 -12.65 -4.27 -19.31
N ASP A 354 -12.56 -2.95 -19.32
CA ASP A 354 -11.51 -2.20 -18.60
C ASP A 354 -11.62 -2.39 -17.07
N ILE A 355 -12.83 -2.47 -16.53
CA ILE A 355 -13.11 -2.82 -15.14
C ILE A 355 -12.63 -4.25 -14.83
N CYS A 356 -12.91 -5.22 -15.70
CA CYS A 356 -12.48 -6.60 -15.55
C CYS A 356 -10.94 -6.70 -15.59
N ASN A 357 -10.30 -6.01 -16.53
CA ASN A 357 -8.84 -5.96 -16.65
C ASN A 357 -8.21 -5.37 -15.39
N THR A 358 -8.77 -4.26 -14.89
CA THR A 358 -8.32 -3.63 -13.65
C THR A 358 -8.49 -4.56 -12.45
N ALA A 359 -9.66 -5.19 -12.31
CA ALA A 359 -9.93 -6.12 -11.22
C ALA A 359 -9.01 -7.34 -11.22
N CYS A 360 -8.71 -7.91 -12.38
CA CYS A 360 -7.82 -9.07 -12.54
C CYS A 360 -6.34 -8.69 -12.57
N GLY A 361 -5.99 -7.43 -12.76
CA GLY A 361 -4.62 -6.91 -12.67
C GLY A 361 -4.04 -7.00 -11.26
N TYR A 362 -4.88 -6.99 -10.24
CA TYR A 362 -4.48 -7.23 -8.85
C TYR A 362 -4.46 -8.74 -8.57
N LYS A 363 -3.30 -9.36 -8.70
CA LYS A 363 -3.12 -10.81 -8.51
C LYS A 363 -3.08 -11.25 -7.02
N PHE A 364 -3.93 -10.67 -6.17
CA PHE A 364 -4.02 -11.08 -4.77
C PHE A 364 -5.23 -11.97 -4.54
N PHE A 365 -4.98 -13.19 -4.08
CA PHE A 365 -6.02 -14.06 -3.59
C PHE A 365 -5.91 -14.19 -2.07
N ALA A 366 -6.76 -13.47 -1.35
CA ALA A 366 -6.90 -13.56 0.11
C ALA A 366 -8.03 -14.52 0.54
N GLY A 367 -8.65 -15.20 -0.41
CA GLY A 367 -9.80 -16.06 -0.26
C GLY A 367 -11.10 -15.45 -0.79
N TYR A 368 -12.12 -16.28 -0.87
CA TYR A 368 -13.41 -15.86 -1.40
C TYR A 368 -14.10 -14.86 -0.48
N PRO A 369 -14.54 -13.68 -0.99
CA PRO A 369 -15.32 -12.73 -0.20
C PRO A 369 -16.59 -13.38 0.37
N LYS A 370 -17.01 -12.98 1.57
CA LYS A 370 -18.20 -13.53 2.24
C LYS A 370 -19.44 -13.52 1.36
N LYS A 371 -19.62 -12.45 0.58
CA LYS A 371 -20.76 -12.32 -0.37
C LYS A 371 -20.74 -13.38 -1.46
N VAL A 372 -19.52 -13.70 -1.95
CA VAL A 372 -19.32 -14.76 -2.94
C VAL A 372 -19.57 -16.12 -2.32
N LYS A 373 -19.06 -16.35 -1.10
CA LYS A 373 -19.35 -17.60 -0.37
C LYS A 373 -20.83 -17.81 -0.18
N THR A 374 -21.55 -16.80 0.31
CA THR A 374 -23.00 -16.88 0.50
C THR A 374 -23.74 -17.11 -0.83
N ALA A 375 -23.36 -16.45 -1.91
CA ALA A 375 -23.95 -16.66 -3.23
C ALA A 375 -23.69 -18.08 -3.74
N CYS A 376 -22.50 -18.60 -3.56
CA CYS A 376 -22.14 -19.97 -3.91
C CYS A 376 -22.88 -21.01 -3.05
N GLU A 377 -23.00 -20.77 -1.74
CA GLU A 377 -23.81 -21.61 -0.84
C GLU A 377 -25.29 -21.67 -1.26
N MET A 378 -25.87 -20.56 -1.69
CA MET A 378 -27.21 -20.51 -2.26
C MET A 378 -27.35 -21.36 -3.52
N CYS A 379 -26.27 -21.61 -4.23
CA CYS A 379 -26.19 -22.46 -5.42
C CYS A 379 -25.75 -23.91 -5.11
N GLY A 380 -25.60 -24.27 -3.83
CA GLY A 380 -25.17 -25.60 -3.43
C GLY A 380 -23.64 -25.81 -3.50
N ILE A 381 -22.86 -24.74 -3.73
CA ILE A 381 -21.40 -24.79 -3.77
C ILE A 381 -20.87 -24.38 -2.40
N ASN A 382 -20.23 -25.30 -1.69
CA ASN A 382 -19.50 -24.96 -0.46
C ASN A 382 -18.06 -24.55 -0.80
N LEU A 383 -17.75 -23.25 -0.58
CA LEU A 383 -16.39 -22.69 -0.75
C LEU A 383 -15.54 -22.81 0.52
N GLY A 384 -16.01 -23.58 1.52
CA GLY A 384 -15.34 -23.85 2.77
C GLY A 384 -15.39 -22.66 3.76
N SER A 385 -15.82 -22.92 4.99
CA SER A 385 -15.38 -22.17 6.16
C SER A 385 -13.95 -22.64 6.41
N GLY A 386 -12.95 -21.76 6.45
CA GLY A 386 -11.51 -22.11 6.49
C GLY A 386 -11.01 -22.96 7.66
N THR A 387 -11.73 -24.01 8.05
CA THR A 387 -11.45 -24.94 9.13
C THR A 387 -11.32 -26.39 8.68
N GLN A 388 -11.49 -26.73 7.39
CA GLN A 388 -11.17 -28.09 6.93
C GLN A 388 -9.85 -28.09 6.16
N ALA A 389 -8.96 -28.95 6.64
CA ALA A 389 -7.78 -29.40 5.95
C ALA A 389 -8.17 -29.92 4.55
N ASP A 390 -7.29 -29.66 3.57
CA ASP A 390 -7.19 -30.41 2.33
C ASP A 390 -8.22 -30.15 1.21
N GLU A 391 -8.71 -28.90 1.04
CA GLU A 391 -9.16 -28.51 -0.28
C GLU A 391 -8.07 -27.62 -0.92
N GLU A 392 -7.48 -28.12 -2.00
CA GLU A 392 -6.52 -27.46 -2.85
C GLU A 392 -7.01 -26.04 -3.15
N TYR A 393 -6.22 -25.05 -2.74
CA TYR A 393 -6.37 -23.70 -3.24
C TYR A 393 -6.14 -23.74 -4.74
N THR A 394 -7.15 -23.39 -5.52
CA THR A 394 -7.10 -23.39 -6.99
C THR A 394 -6.16 -22.33 -7.58
N PHE A 395 -5.42 -21.60 -6.75
CA PHE A 395 -4.41 -20.63 -7.16
C PHE A 395 -3.07 -21.04 -6.60
N ASP A 396 -2.17 -21.43 -7.49
CA ASP A 396 -0.76 -21.55 -7.17
C ASP A 396 -0.15 -20.15 -7.08
N ILE A 397 0.84 -20.00 -6.18
CA ILE A 397 1.67 -18.81 -6.14
C ILE A 397 2.45 -18.77 -7.47
N ASP A 398 2.32 -17.67 -8.22
CA ASP A 398 3.06 -17.47 -9.47
C ASP A 398 4.53 -17.17 -9.18
N TYR A 399 5.33 -18.22 -8.97
CA TYR A 399 6.76 -18.11 -8.68
C TYR A 399 7.55 -17.54 -9.83
N ASP A 400 7.13 -17.81 -11.08
CA ASP A 400 7.78 -17.30 -12.28
C ASP A 400 7.60 -15.78 -12.40
N TYR A 401 6.42 -15.25 -12.05
CA TYR A 401 6.18 -13.82 -11.96
C TYR A 401 7.15 -13.13 -10.98
N TRP A 402 7.30 -13.69 -9.78
CA TRP A 402 8.19 -13.13 -8.77
C TRP A 402 9.66 -13.22 -9.19
N TRP A 403 10.06 -14.30 -9.85
CA TRP A 403 11.40 -14.44 -10.37
C TRP A 403 11.69 -13.46 -11.51
N GLN A 404 10.78 -13.28 -12.47
CA GLN A 404 10.91 -12.32 -13.56
C GLN A 404 11.07 -10.88 -13.06
N ARG A 405 10.43 -10.52 -11.93
CA ARG A 405 10.63 -9.21 -11.28
C ARG A 405 11.97 -9.12 -10.55
N LEU A 406 12.42 -10.20 -9.91
CA LEU A 406 13.65 -10.23 -9.13
C LEU A 406 14.91 -10.27 -10.01
N ARG A 407 14.92 -11.11 -11.04
CA ARG A 407 16.08 -11.39 -11.90
C ARG A 407 16.77 -10.12 -12.42
N PRO A 408 16.09 -9.13 -13.01
CA PRO A 408 16.74 -7.94 -13.55
C PRO A 408 17.34 -7.01 -12.47
N LEU A 409 17.00 -7.23 -11.18
CA LEU A 409 17.48 -6.43 -10.06
C LEU A 409 18.78 -7.00 -9.47
N LEU A 410 19.15 -8.23 -9.81
CA LEU A 410 20.34 -8.91 -9.30
C LEU A 410 21.45 -8.91 -10.37
N SER A 411 22.62 -8.42 -10.00
CA SER A 411 23.83 -8.66 -10.79
C SER A 411 24.50 -9.97 -10.36
N GLU A 412 25.10 -10.69 -11.30
CA GLU A 412 25.71 -12.01 -11.04
C GLU A 412 26.81 -11.95 -9.97
N ASP A 413 27.51 -10.83 -9.88
CA ASP A 413 28.62 -10.62 -8.95
C ASP A 413 28.16 -10.22 -7.55
N GLU A 414 26.89 -9.90 -7.34
CA GLU A 414 26.46 -9.47 -6.02
C GLU A 414 26.26 -10.63 -5.04
N PRO A 415 26.53 -10.45 -3.75
CA PRO A 415 26.46 -11.53 -2.75
C PRO A 415 25.10 -12.20 -2.64
N TYR A 416 24.00 -11.49 -2.87
CA TYR A 416 22.66 -12.08 -2.89
C TYR A 416 22.49 -13.08 -4.04
N ALA A 417 22.87 -12.69 -5.26
CA ALA A 417 22.81 -13.58 -6.42
C ALA A 417 23.70 -14.80 -6.23
N GLN A 418 24.92 -14.58 -5.73
CA GLN A 418 25.89 -15.65 -5.46
C GLN A 418 25.40 -16.63 -4.38
N ALA A 419 24.76 -16.15 -3.33
CA ALA A 419 24.20 -17.00 -2.29
C ALA A 419 23.11 -17.95 -2.81
N VAL A 420 22.32 -17.52 -3.79
CA VAL A 420 21.21 -18.31 -4.35
C VAL A 420 21.52 -18.91 -5.74
N ARG A 421 22.78 -18.88 -6.18
CA ARG A 421 23.18 -19.30 -7.54
C ARG A 421 22.71 -20.70 -7.93
N ASN A 422 22.84 -21.62 -6.98
CA ASN A 422 22.53 -23.04 -7.18
C ASN A 422 21.05 -23.40 -6.91
N LEU A 423 20.20 -22.42 -6.57
CA LEU A 423 18.79 -22.66 -6.35
C LEU A 423 18.00 -22.59 -7.66
N PRO A 424 17.01 -23.45 -7.86
CA PRO A 424 16.04 -23.30 -8.94
C PRO A 424 15.39 -21.90 -8.92
N ASP A 425 15.11 -21.34 -10.08
CA ASP A 425 14.57 -19.99 -10.22
C ASP A 425 13.33 -19.72 -9.35
N LYS A 426 12.42 -20.70 -9.32
CA LYS A 426 11.19 -20.64 -8.51
C LYS A 426 11.42 -20.57 -6.99
N ILE A 427 12.64 -20.87 -6.52
CA ILE A 427 12.98 -20.86 -5.08
C ILE A 427 13.90 -19.68 -4.73
N LYS A 428 14.54 -19.04 -5.72
CA LYS A 428 15.55 -17.98 -5.50
C LYS A 428 15.07 -16.86 -4.61
N LEU A 429 13.83 -16.39 -4.76
CA LEU A 429 13.32 -15.33 -3.86
C LEU A 429 13.23 -15.81 -2.40
N GLY A 430 12.82 -17.08 -2.18
CA GLY A 430 12.85 -17.67 -0.83
C GLY A 430 14.28 -17.77 -0.28
N GLY A 431 15.23 -18.10 -1.13
CA GLY A 431 16.67 -18.09 -0.82
C GLY A 431 17.15 -16.69 -0.43
N ILE A 432 16.74 -15.65 -1.16
CA ILE A 432 17.04 -14.24 -0.85
C ILE A 432 16.47 -13.84 0.52
N LEU A 433 15.25 -14.26 0.86
CA LEU A 433 14.69 -13.97 2.17
C LEU A 433 15.50 -14.63 3.30
N ALA A 434 15.93 -15.87 3.13
CA ALA A 434 16.77 -16.57 4.10
C ALA A 434 18.19 -15.97 4.18
N ALA A 435 18.87 -15.82 3.03
CA ALA A 435 20.21 -15.25 2.96
C ALA A 435 20.25 -13.80 3.47
N GLY A 436 19.23 -12.98 3.15
CA GLY A 436 19.13 -11.61 3.62
C GLY A 436 19.02 -11.49 5.14
N ALA A 437 18.31 -12.42 5.79
CA ALA A 437 18.28 -12.50 7.23
C ALA A 437 19.66 -12.88 7.82
N MET A 438 20.41 -13.75 7.14
CA MET A 438 21.78 -14.12 7.55
C MET A 438 22.75 -12.95 7.35
N PHE A 439 22.78 -12.31 6.19
CA PHE A 439 23.60 -11.11 5.94
C PHE A 439 23.27 -9.97 6.92
N GLY A 440 21.97 -9.70 7.13
CA GLY A 440 21.52 -8.68 8.05
C GLY A 440 21.90 -8.97 9.50
N THR A 441 22.00 -10.26 9.89
CA THR A 441 22.47 -10.64 11.23
C THR A 441 23.92 -10.22 11.48
N TYR A 442 24.75 -10.16 10.45
CA TYR A 442 26.12 -9.65 10.58
C TYR A 442 26.19 -8.12 10.68
N LEU A 443 25.24 -7.36 10.14
CA LEU A 443 25.12 -5.92 10.41
C LEU A 443 24.57 -5.64 11.82
N THR A 444 25.03 -6.41 12.76
CA THR A 444 24.51 -6.50 14.12
C THR A 444 24.70 -5.22 14.92
N ARG A 445 25.82 -4.49 14.70
CA ARG A 445 26.12 -3.24 15.39
C ARG A 445 25.58 -2.01 14.67
N CYS A 446 24.75 -2.23 13.65
CA CYS A 446 24.14 -1.16 12.86
C CYS A 446 22.71 -0.87 13.31
N SER A 447 22.31 0.37 13.07
CA SER A 447 20.93 0.81 13.18
C SER A 447 20.58 1.77 12.04
N PHE A 448 19.32 1.97 11.79
CA PHE A 448 18.82 2.94 10.80
C PHE A 448 17.64 3.71 11.37
N ALA A 449 17.46 4.95 10.87
CA ALA A 449 16.32 5.76 11.22
C ALA A 449 15.13 5.38 10.33
N HIS A 450 13.96 5.24 10.93
CA HIS A 450 12.72 4.96 10.23
C HIS A 450 11.79 6.20 10.24
N TYR A 451 10.83 6.25 9.34
CA TYR A 451 9.93 7.42 9.19
C TYR A 451 8.98 7.65 10.38
N ASP A 452 8.85 6.69 11.31
CA ASP A 452 8.11 6.87 12.57
C ASP A 452 8.93 7.61 13.65
N GLY A 453 10.13 8.06 13.32
CA GLY A 453 11.04 8.77 14.22
C GLY A 453 11.87 7.88 15.13
N ARG A 454 11.76 6.55 15.00
CA ARG A 454 12.52 5.58 15.80
C ARG A 454 13.72 5.04 15.06
N ARG A 455 14.67 4.49 15.83
CA ARG A 455 15.78 3.71 15.30
C ARG A 455 15.50 2.23 15.44
N TYR A 456 15.75 1.49 14.36
CA TYR A 456 15.60 0.04 14.31
C TYR A 456 16.91 -0.61 13.92
N ARG A 457 17.04 -1.91 14.22
CA ARG A 457 18.16 -2.78 13.88
C ARG A 457 17.74 -3.84 12.86
N MET A 458 18.70 -4.65 12.43
CA MET A 458 18.51 -5.72 11.43
C MET A 458 17.85 -6.96 12.06
N SER A 459 16.56 -6.92 12.30
CA SER A 459 15.81 -8.00 12.94
C SER A 459 14.91 -8.73 11.96
N TYR A 460 14.97 -10.06 11.98
CA TYR A 460 14.27 -10.93 11.02
C TYR A 460 13.63 -12.12 11.73
N ILE A 461 12.41 -12.46 11.28
CA ILE A 461 11.70 -13.69 11.62
C ILE A 461 11.23 -14.29 10.30
N VAL A 462 12.02 -15.23 9.76
CA VAL A 462 11.79 -15.82 8.44
C VAL A 462 11.25 -17.24 8.59
N TYR A 463 10.16 -17.53 7.90
CA TYR A 463 9.57 -18.86 7.82
C TYR A 463 9.61 -19.37 6.39
N VAL A 464 10.22 -20.55 6.19
CA VAL A 464 10.24 -21.29 4.93
C VAL A 464 9.36 -22.51 5.08
N ILE A 465 8.16 -22.47 4.51
CA ILE A 465 7.11 -23.47 4.72
C ILE A 465 6.85 -24.25 3.43
N GLY A 466 6.81 -25.56 3.55
CA GLY A 466 6.55 -26.46 2.41
C GLY A 466 6.18 -27.86 2.87
N GLN A 467 5.80 -28.70 1.92
CA GLN A 467 5.53 -30.10 2.17
C GLN A 467 6.78 -30.84 2.71
N ALA A 468 6.59 -32.03 3.23
CA ALA A 468 7.72 -32.91 3.55
C ALA A 468 8.50 -33.19 2.24
N ALA A 469 9.82 -33.25 2.32
CA ALA A 469 10.71 -33.47 1.16
C ALA A 469 10.65 -32.43 0.01
N SER A 470 10.09 -31.23 0.24
CA SER A 470 9.98 -30.17 -0.78
C SER A 470 11.29 -29.41 -1.07
N GLY A 471 12.45 -29.86 -0.57
CA GLY A 471 13.74 -29.20 -0.82
C GLY A 471 14.01 -27.99 0.10
N LYS A 472 13.39 -27.89 1.26
CA LYS A 472 13.61 -26.81 2.26
C LYS A 472 15.04 -26.81 2.83
N SER A 473 15.82 -27.89 2.59
CA SER A 473 17.20 -28.02 3.08
C SER A 473 18.15 -26.93 2.58
N PHE A 474 17.79 -26.22 1.50
CA PHE A 474 18.61 -25.10 1.00
C PHE A 474 18.95 -24.06 2.08
N ILE A 475 18.09 -23.88 3.11
CA ILE A 475 18.41 -22.96 4.22
C ILE A 475 19.60 -23.47 5.05
N VAL A 476 19.77 -24.79 5.13
CA VAL A 476 20.93 -25.41 5.84
C VAL A 476 22.19 -25.21 5.00
N ASP A 477 22.08 -25.31 3.66
CA ASP A 477 23.21 -25.07 2.75
C ASP A 477 23.67 -23.61 2.81
N LEU A 478 22.72 -22.67 2.81
CA LEU A 478 23.01 -21.25 3.05
C LEU A 478 23.67 -21.00 4.42
N ASP A 479 23.19 -21.65 5.46
CA ASP A 479 23.72 -21.56 6.81
C ASP A 479 25.14 -22.11 6.91
N ASN A 480 25.47 -23.19 6.20
CA ASN A 480 26.81 -23.78 6.18
C ASN A 480 27.83 -22.87 5.50
N VAL A 481 27.39 -22.03 4.57
CA VAL A 481 28.25 -21.04 3.90
C VAL A 481 28.29 -19.74 4.70
N LEU A 482 27.14 -19.11 4.93
CA LEU A 482 27.06 -17.75 5.44
C LEU A 482 27.27 -17.67 6.97
N MET A 483 26.82 -18.67 7.75
CA MET A 483 26.92 -18.60 9.21
C MET A 483 28.14 -19.34 9.75
N GLN A 484 28.94 -19.97 8.90
CA GLN A 484 30.17 -20.66 9.27
C GLN A 484 31.16 -19.75 10.03
N PRO A 485 31.45 -18.50 9.62
CA PRO A 485 32.33 -17.63 10.37
C PRO A 485 31.83 -17.33 11.79
N MET A 486 30.53 -17.10 11.97
CA MET A 486 29.93 -16.89 13.29
C MET A 486 30.05 -18.15 14.16
N LYS A 487 29.77 -19.33 13.61
CA LYS A 487 29.91 -20.61 14.32
C LYS A 487 31.35 -20.87 14.74
N ALA A 488 32.34 -20.47 13.93
CA ALA A 488 33.77 -20.59 14.26
C ALA A 488 34.17 -19.71 15.44
N VAL A 489 33.71 -18.45 15.46
CA VAL A 489 33.93 -17.53 16.59
C VAL A 489 33.25 -18.06 17.86
N ASP A 490 32.01 -18.51 17.75
CA ASP A 490 31.24 -19.07 18.87
C ASP A 490 31.88 -20.33 19.45
N ALA A 491 32.56 -21.14 18.64
CA ALA A 491 33.28 -22.32 19.10
C ALA A 491 34.38 -21.94 20.08
N GLY A 492 35.14 -20.87 19.83
CA GLY A 492 36.11 -20.31 20.76
C GLY A 492 35.48 -19.93 22.10
N TYR A 493 34.41 -19.13 22.06
CA TYR A 493 33.69 -18.73 23.29
C TYR A 493 33.05 -19.90 24.05
N ARG A 494 32.61 -20.94 23.34
CA ARG A 494 32.10 -22.18 24.00
C ARG A 494 33.21 -22.92 24.75
N GLU A 495 34.42 -22.93 24.20
CA GLU A 495 35.57 -23.52 24.87
C GLU A 495 35.94 -22.69 26.12
N GLU A 496 36.03 -21.37 26.00
CA GLU A 496 36.27 -20.49 27.16
C GLU A 496 35.19 -20.63 28.24
N GLU A 497 33.89 -20.75 27.84
CA GLU A 497 32.78 -21.01 28.78
C GLU A 497 32.96 -22.35 29.50
N ARG A 498 33.44 -23.39 28.80
CA ARG A 498 33.70 -24.72 29.37
C ARG A 498 34.84 -24.64 30.39
N GLU A 499 35.95 -24.04 30.01
CA GLU A 499 37.12 -23.88 30.91
C GLU A 499 36.75 -23.10 32.19
N TYR A 500 35.97 -22.02 32.03
CA TYR A 500 35.47 -21.24 33.16
C TYR A 500 34.61 -22.09 34.10
N LYS A 501 33.71 -22.93 33.59
CA LYS A 501 32.89 -23.83 34.38
C LYS A 501 33.71 -24.85 35.14
N GLU A 502 34.68 -25.49 34.49
CA GLU A 502 35.60 -26.46 35.13
C GLU A 502 36.42 -25.79 36.23
N LYS A 503 36.96 -24.59 35.99
CA LYS A 503 37.69 -23.79 36.95
C LYS A 503 36.80 -23.46 38.17
N LYS A 504 35.55 -23.04 37.92
CA LYS A 504 34.59 -22.75 38.99
C LYS A 504 34.23 -23.96 39.80
N GLU A 505 34.00 -25.13 39.18
CA GLU A 505 33.77 -26.38 39.89
C GLU A 505 34.94 -26.79 40.80
N ARG A 506 36.16 -26.73 40.30
CA ARG A 506 37.39 -26.97 41.10
C ARG A 506 37.49 -26.03 42.30
N MET A 507 37.14 -24.74 42.11
CA MET A 507 37.15 -23.74 43.18
C MET A 507 36.01 -23.96 44.18
N SER A 508 34.85 -24.49 43.76
CA SER A 508 33.71 -24.76 44.64
C SER A 508 34.02 -25.85 45.71
N THR A 509 34.94 -26.73 45.41
CA THR A 509 35.43 -27.78 46.32
C THR A 509 36.58 -27.33 47.24
N SER A 510 37.05 -26.11 47.07
CA SER A 510 38.19 -25.50 47.78
C SER A 510 37.73 -24.74 49.05
N SER A 511 38.68 -24.22 49.86
CA SER A 511 38.46 -23.52 51.12
C SER A 511 37.57 -22.24 50.93
N LYS A 512 36.96 -21.74 52.02
CA LYS A 512 36.14 -20.51 52.00
C LYS A 512 36.87 -19.29 51.42
N ASP A 513 38.13 -19.14 51.66
CA ASP A 513 38.95 -18.02 51.21
C ASP A 513 39.18 -18.08 49.68
N ALA A 514 39.36 -19.27 49.13
CA ALA A 514 39.48 -19.50 47.71
C ALA A 514 38.14 -19.20 46.94
N ARG A 515 36.99 -19.42 47.59
CA ARG A 515 35.67 -19.09 47.04
C ARG A 515 35.43 -17.57 46.99
N ALA A 516 35.95 -16.81 47.98
CA ALA A 516 35.87 -15.36 48.03
C ALA A 516 36.69 -14.67 46.94
N GLN A 517 37.73 -15.34 46.40
CA GLN A 517 38.60 -14.88 45.33
C GLN A 517 38.18 -15.37 43.91
N ALA A 518 36.96 -15.99 43.78
CA ALA A 518 36.49 -16.47 42.48
C ALA A 518 36.36 -15.29 41.52
N PRO A 519 36.91 -15.40 40.31
CA PRO A 519 36.80 -14.32 39.31
C PRO A 519 35.33 -14.12 38.92
N SER A 520 34.97 -12.86 38.65
CA SER A 520 33.66 -12.56 38.07
C SER A 520 33.45 -13.35 36.78
N ARG A 521 32.20 -13.74 36.53
CA ARG A 521 31.86 -14.45 35.29
C ARG A 521 32.19 -13.61 34.07
N PRO A 522 33.01 -14.10 33.12
CA PRO A 522 33.23 -13.42 31.85
C PRO A 522 31.96 -13.44 31.01
N HIS A 523 31.81 -12.46 30.12
CA HIS A 523 30.78 -12.48 29.10
C HIS A 523 31.23 -13.35 27.93
N PHE A 524 30.37 -14.29 27.51
CA PHE A 524 30.62 -15.18 26.38
C PHE A 524 29.62 -14.86 25.28
N PRO A 525 29.95 -13.99 24.32
CA PRO A 525 29.00 -13.51 23.28
C PRO A 525 28.75 -14.58 22.21
N ILE A 526 28.19 -15.71 22.62
CA ILE A 526 27.79 -16.81 21.75
C ILE A 526 26.49 -16.43 21.07
N ARG A 527 26.54 -16.22 19.77
CA ARG A 527 25.44 -15.66 18.98
C ARG A 527 24.58 -16.71 18.27
N TYR A 528 25.19 -17.83 17.86
CA TYR A 528 24.46 -18.92 17.19
C TYR A 528 23.87 -19.87 18.26
N VAL A 529 22.54 -19.81 18.42
CA VAL A 529 21.81 -20.53 19.48
C VAL A 529 20.77 -21.48 18.91
N PRO A 530 20.59 -22.68 19.51
CA PRO A 530 19.58 -23.64 19.03
C PRO A 530 18.16 -23.14 19.34
N SER A 531 17.19 -23.55 18.53
CA SER A 531 15.76 -23.26 18.74
C SER A 531 15.22 -23.82 20.07
N THR A 532 15.84 -24.90 20.57
CA THR A 532 15.48 -25.58 21.81
C THR A 532 16.05 -24.92 23.06
N ILE A 533 16.78 -23.80 22.94
CA ILE A 533 17.35 -23.07 24.09
C ILE A 533 16.24 -22.71 25.10
N SER A 534 16.52 -22.85 26.40
CA SER A 534 15.56 -22.42 27.43
C SER A 534 15.46 -20.90 27.52
N ASN A 535 14.33 -20.37 27.99
CA ASN A 535 14.16 -18.91 28.12
C ASN A 535 15.22 -18.28 29.01
N ALA A 536 15.53 -18.85 30.17
CA ALA A 536 16.57 -18.37 31.08
C ALA A 536 17.94 -18.30 30.38
N LYS A 537 18.30 -19.35 29.62
CA LYS A 537 19.56 -19.36 28.88
C LYS A 537 19.55 -18.39 27.69
N LEU A 538 18.40 -18.18 27.03
CA LEU A 538 18.25 -17.21 25.96
C LEU A 538 18.46 -15.78 26.49
N TYR A 539 17.86 -15.44 27.64
CA TYR A 539 18.12 -14.15 28.31
C TYR A 539 19.61 -13.99 28.68
N ALA A 540 20.23 -15.03 29.21
CA ALA A 540 21.66 -14.98 29.52
C ALA A 540 22.53 -14.79 28.26
N ARG A 541 22.15 -15.38 27.12
CA ARG A 541 22.87 -15.18 25.86
C ARG A 541 22.64 -13.78 25.30
N LEU A 542 21.41 -13.23 25.40
CA LEU A 542 21.14 -11.86 25.03
C LEU A 542 21.94 -10.87 25.87
N GLN A 543 22.08 -11.11 27.16
CA GLN A 543 22.90 -10.30 28.05
C GLN A 543 24.40 -10.39 27.71
N ASP A 544 24.92 -11.61 27.47
CA ASP A 544 26.30 -11.84 27.05
C ASP A 544 26.61 -11.22 25.68
N ALA A 545 25.62 -11.11 24.78
CA ALA A 545 25.76 -10.49 23.46
C ALA A 545 25.74 -8.97 23.51
N GLU A 546 25.48 -8.34 24.66
CA GLU A 546 25.70 -6.91 24.80
C GLU A 546 27.22 -6.67 24.78
N ASP A 547 27.68 -5.89 23.82
CA ASP A 547 29.10 -5.53 23.76
C ASP A 547 29.43 -4.55 24.88
N ALA A 548 30.18 -5.01 25.87
CA ALA A 548 30.56 -4.21 27.02
C ALA A 548 31.41 -2.96 26.66
N ASN A 549 32.05 -2.99 25.50
CA ASN A 549 32.89 -1.87 25.00
C ASN A 549 32.07 -0.82 24.23
N TYR A 550 30.88 -1.16 23.75
CA TYR A 550 30.04 -0.31 22.92
C TYR A 550 28.59 -0.32 23.45
N LYS A 551 28.33 0.46 24.51
CA LYS A 551 27.04 0.49 25.23
C LYS A 551 25.81 0.70 24.35
N GLU A 552 25.96 1.28 23.15
CA GLU A 552 24.89 1.53 22.19
C GLU A 552 24.82 0.47 21.08
N GLU A 553 25.78 -0.41 20.95
CA GLU A 553 25.93 -1.38 19.88
C GLU A 553 25.67 -2.79 20.42
N LYS A 554 24.48 -3.33 20.17
CA LYS A 554 24.05 -4.64 20.66
C LYS A 554 24.22 -5.68 19.55
N MET A 555 24.61 -6.89 19.90
CA MET A 555 24.74 -8.00 18.96
C MET A 555 23.45 -8.82 18.88
N HIS A 556 23.11 -9.27 17.66
CA HIS A 556 22.01 -10.18 17.44
C HIS A 556 22.40 -11.63 17.71
N LEU A 557 21.54 -12.37 18.37
CA LEU A 557 21.55 -13.83 18.33
C LEU A 557 20.93 -14.29 17.01
N PHE A 558 21.35 -15.47 16.57
CA PHE A 558 20.78 -16.13 15.39
C PHE A 558 20.37 -17.56 15.70
N THR A 559 19.24 -17.97 15.16
CA THR A 559 18.73 -19.35 15.24
C THR A 559 18.34 -19.83 13.86
N LEU A 560 18.88 -20.96 13.44
CA LEU A 560 18.33 -21.75 12.35
C LEU A 560 17.56 -22.93 12.94
N GLU A 561 16.35 -23.16 12.45
CA GLU A 561 15.57 -24.36 12.76
C GLU A 561 15.10 -25.01 11.46
N SER A 562 15.59 -26.20 11.20
CA SER A 562 15.26 -26.94 9.98
C SER A 562 13.90 -27.63 10.02
N GLU A 563 13.33 -27.85 11.22
CA GLU A 563 12.05 -28.56 11.39
C GLU A 563 11.22 -27.99 12.54
N LEU A 564 10.31 -27.09 12.23
CA LEU A 564 9.43 -26.43 13.19
C LEU A 564 8.64 -27.43 14.08
N ALA A 565 8.22 -28.56 13.51
CA ALA A 565 7.46 -29.57 14.26
C ALA A 565 8.27 -30.15 15.41
N THR A 566 9.57 -30.34 15.25
CA THR A 566 10.50 -30.81 16.28
C THR A 566 10.64 -29.78 17.39
N ALA A 567 10.84 -28.52 17.04
CA ALA A 567 10.92 -27.44 18.01
C ALA A 567 9.64 -27.33 18.87
N LEU A 568 8.46 -27.54 18.26
CA LEU A 568 7.18 -27.52 18.95
C LEU A 568 6.95 -28.70 19.89
N ARG A 569 7.52 -29.88 19.60
CA ARG A 569 7.38 -31.08 20.47
C ARG A 569 8.17 -30.97 21.78
N VAL A 570 9.35 -30.35 21.72
CA VAL A 570 10.26 -30.24 22.87
C VAL A 570 9.78 -29.19 23.89
N GLN A 571 8.82 -28.36 23.55
CA GLN A 571 8.52 -27.13 24.28
C GLN A 571 7.09 -27.02 24.85
N THR A 572 6.48 -28.08 25.28
CA THR A 572 5.09 -28.11 25.78
C THR A 572 4.77 -27.21 27.00
N GLY A 573 5.74 -26.51 27.60
CA GLY A 573 5.51 -25.62 28.75
C GLY A 573 6.06 -24.20 28.66
N SER A 574 6.99 -23.92 27.76
CA SER A 574 7.78 -22.66 27.76
C SER A 574 7.63 -21.80 26.50
N TRP A 575 6.74 -22.18 25.60
CA TRP A 575 6.64 -21.54 24.27
C TRP A 575 5.96 -20.17 24.29
N ALA A 576 5.02 -19.94 25.20
CA ALA A 576 4.37 -18.64 25.34
C ALA A 576 5.37 -17.51 25.63
N GLY A 577 6.40 -17.80 26.46
CA GLY A 577 7.45 -16.82 26.74
C GLY A 577 8.39 -16.52 25.56
N LYS A 578 8.56 -17.47 24.62
CA LYS A 578 9.36 -17.22 23.40
C LYS A 578 8.63 -16.39 22.39
N LEU A 579 7.31 -16.56 22.24
CA LEU A 579 6.50 -15.75 21.36
C LEU A 579 6.60 -14.25 21.72
N ASP A 580 6.55 -13.92 23.02
CA ASP A 580 6.75 -12.55 23.50
C ASP A 580 8.14 -12.01 23.13
N LEU A 581 9.19 -12.83 23.25
CA LEU A 581 10.54 -12.45 22.84
C LEU A 581 10.66 -12.28 21.31
N GLU A 582 10.01 -13.12 20.52
CA GLU A 582 9.95 -12.98 19.07
C GLU A 582 9.25 -11.67 18.68
N LEU A 583 8.12 -11.33 19.31
CA LEU A 583 7.42 -10.06 19.11
C LEU A 583 8.31 -8.86 19.41
N LYS A 584 9.03 -8.90 20.52
CA LYS A 584 9.95 -7.85 20.98
C LYS A 584 11.19 -7.75 20.10
N SER A 585 11.71 -8.88 19.61
CA SER A 585 12.90 -8.90 18.76
C SER A 585 12.70 -8.15 17.46
N PHE A 586 11.51 -8.23 16.86
CA PHE A 586 11.21 -7.55 15.61
C PHE A 586 11.33 -6.02 15.70
N GLN A 587 10.96 -5.44 16.85
CA GLN A 587 11.00 -3.99 17.10
C GLN A 587 12.18 -3.56 17.97
N ASN A 588 13.08 -4.49 18.33
CA ASN A 588 14.24 -4.27 19.21
C ASN A 588 13.84 -3.71 20.59
N GLU A 589 12.72 -4.21 21.12
CA GLU A 589 12.19 -3.78 22.41
C GLU A 589 12.96 -4.46 23.56
N TYR A 590 12.80 -3.91 24.77
CA TYR A 590 13.39 -4.47 25.96
C TYR A 590 12.46 -5.53 26.58
N ALA A 591 13.06 -6.61 27.07
CA ALA A 591 12.39 -7.59 27.91
C ALA A 591 13.02 -7.55 29.31
N GLY A 592 12.18 -7.54 30.34
CA GLY A 592 12.62 -7.55 31.72
C GLY A 592 12.62 -8.95 32.29
N VAL A 593 13.69 -9.33 32.98
CA VAL A 593 13.74 -10.52 33.85
C VAL A 593 14.42 -10.16 35.16
N ASP A 594 13.87 -10.67 36.25
CA ASP A 594 14.42 -10.49 37.61
C ASP A 594 14.33 -11.81 38.36
N TYR A 595 15.42 -12.54 38.39
CA TYR A 595 15.50 -13.83 39.02
C TYR A 595 16.24 -13.71 40.36
N ALA A 596 15.76 -14.35 41.38
CA ALA A 596 16.39 -14.38 42.70
C ALA A 596 17.76 -15.10 42.76
N ASN A 597 18.25 -15.64 41.63
CA ASN A 597 19.52 -16.34 41.52
C ASN A 597 20.58 -15.46 40.90
N ASP A 598 21.66 -15.21 41.62
CA ASP A 598 22.80 -14.37 41.19
C ASP A 598 23.50 -14.83 39.89
N LEU A 599 23.24 -16.06 39.43
CA LEU A 599 23.78 -16.60 38.19
C LEU A 599 22.85 -16.41 36.96
N SER A 600 21.65 -15.89 37.19
CA SER A 600 20.67 -15.65 36.15
C SER A 600 20.82 -14.24 35.54
N ALA A 601 20.40 -14.06 34.30
CA ALA A 601 20.28 -12.75 33.70
C ALA A 601 19.23 -11.93 34.46
N ASN A 602 19.55 -10.70 34.80
CA ASN A 602 18.66 -9.78 35.51
C ASN A 602 18.69 -8.40 34.86
N GLY A 603 17.56 -7.73 34.89
CA GLY A 603 17.37 -6.38 34.37
C GLY A 603 16.62 -6.30 33.05
N LEU A 604 16.74 -5.15 32.42
CA LEU A 604 16.13 -4.87 31.10
C LEU A 604 17.16 -5.18 30.00
N ILE A 605 16.87 -6.14 29.16
CA ILE A 605 17.73 -6.64 28.09
C ILE A 605 17.05 -6.34 26.75
N GLN A 606 17.77 -5.71 25.83
CA GLN A 606 17.25 -5.48 24.49
C GLN A 606 17.22 -6.80 23.71
N VAL A 607 16.05 -7.15 23.18
CA VAL A 607 15.87 -8.40 22.45
C VAL A 607 16.32 -8.20 21.00
N ASN A 608 17.52 -8.70 20.68
CA ASN A 608 18.08 -8.74 19.34
C ASN A 608 18.26 -10.21 18.95
N TRP A 609 17.26 -10.78 18.28
CA TRP A 609 17.23 -12.21 17.97
C TRP A 609 16.62 -12.46 16.60
N ASN A 610 17.44 -12.96 15.68
CA ASN A 610 17.06 -13.29 14.30
C ASN A 610 16.82 -14.78 14.14
N GLN A 611 15.86 -15.14 13.31
CA GLN A 611 15.45 -16.51 13.13
C GLN A 611 15.17 -16.81 11.66
N VAL A 612 15.67 -17.99 11.20
CA VAL A 612 15.27 -18.63 9.95
C VAL A 612 14.75 -20.04 10.32
N ILE A 613 13.48 -20.26 10.06
CA ILE A 613 12.77 -21.47 10.51
C ILE A 613 12.11 -22.13 9.32
N SER A 614 12.39 -23.43 9.10
CA SER A 614 11.62 -24.21 8.12
C SER A 614 10.65 -25.15 8.79
N GLY A 615 9.61 -25.53 8.05
CA GLY A 615 8.62 -26.48 8.54
C GLY A 615 7.53 -26.78 7.53
N THR A 616 6.52 -27.48 8.01
CA THR A 616 5.33 -27.79 7.21
C THR A 616 4.18 -26.85 7.55
N MET A 617 3.21 -26.71 6.64
CA MET A 617 2.02 -25.91 6.87
C MET A 617 1.21 -26.35 8.11
N PRO A 618 1.01 -27.65 8.39
CA PRO A 618 0.38 -28.10 9.64
C PRO A 618 1.15 -27.67 10.90
N ALA A 619 2.50 -27.67 10.86
CA ALA A 619 3.31 -27.19 11.98
C ALA A 619 3.14 -25.69 12.19
N LEU A 620 3.13 -24.90 11.11
CA LEU A 620 2.88 -23.46 11.16
C LEU A 620 1.47 -23.16 11.72
N ARG A 621 0.45 -23.86 11.23
CA ARG A 621 -0.93 -23.72 11.74
C ARG A 621 -1.03 -24.07 13.23
N LYS A 622 -0.28 -25.05 13.69
CA LYS A 622 -0.23 -25.43 15.11
C LYS A 622 0.43 -24.34 15.98
N LYS A 623 1.45 -23.65 15.45
CA LYS A 623 2.08 -22.51 16.11
C LYS A 623 1.13 -21.30 16.12
N MET A 624 0.41 -21.05 15.03
CA MET A 624 -0.46 -19.89 14.87
C MET A 624 -1.89 -20.16 15.34
N ARG A 625 -2.16 -19.91 16.60
CA ARG A 625 -3.54 -19.93 17.17
C ARG A 625 -4.26 -18.62 16.81
N MET A 626 -5.57 -18.58 16.98
CA MET A 626 -6.37 -17.40 16.64
C MET A 626 -5.90 -16.11 17.35
N GLY A 627 -5.50 -16.20 18.63
CA GLY A 627 -4.98 -15.04 19.36
C GLY A 627 -3.70 -14.46 18.78
N GLU A 628 -2.81 -15.29 18.23
CA GLU A 628 -1.54 -14.85 17.64
C GLU A 628 -1.73 -14.14 16.29
N ILE A 629 -2.87 -14.38 15.62
CA ILE A 629 -3.26 -13.67 14.40
C ILE A 629 -3.65 -12.23 14.74
N THR A 630 -4.50 -12.01 15.74
CA THR A 630 -4.97 -10.69 16.15
C THR A 630 -3.93 -9.91 16.95
N ASP A 631 -3.05 -10.56 17.70
CA ASP A 631 -1.97 -9.91 18.48
C ASP A 631 -0.83 -9.35 17.62
N GLY A 632 -0.95 -9.46 16.31
CA GLY A 632 -0.05 -8.85 15.34
C GLY A 632 1.25 -9.62 15.12
N TYR A 633 1.36 -10.87 15.55
CA TYR A 633 2.54 -11.72 15.30
C TYR A 633 2.73 -11.96 13.80
N ILE A 634 1.65 -12.28 13.08
CA ILE A 634 1.70 -12.54 11.63
C ILE A 634 2.22 -11.35 10.81
N THR A 635 2.09 -10.13 11.32
CA THR A 635 2.60 -8.92 10.64
C THR A 635 4.11 -8.75 10.74
N ARG A 636 4.76 -9.58 11.56
CA ARG A 636 6.20 -9.55 11.82
C ARG A 636 6.96 -10.69 11.12
N LEU A 637 6.27 -11.49 10.33
CA LEU A 637 6.85 -12.64 9.64
C LEU A 637 7.24 -12.29 8.21
N ALA A 638 8.43 -12.70 7.79
CA ALA A 638 8.77 -12.87 6.40
C ALA A 638 8.52 -14.34 6.02
N LEU A 639 7.45 -14.59 5.29
CA LEU A 639 6.99 -15.93 4.95
C LEU A 639 7.38 -16.28 3.51
N TRP A 640 7.94 -17.47 3.31
CA TRP A 640 8.10 -18.11 2.02
C TRP A 640 7.36 -19.43 2.03
N ILE A 641 6.50 -19.65 1.03
CA ILE A 641 5.84 -20.93 0.80
C ILE A 641 6.56 -21.60 -0.38
N MET A 642 7.03 -22.83 -0.17
CA MET A 642 7.73 -23.58 -1.21
C MET A 642 6.78 -23.97 -2.35
N PRO A 643 7.24 -23.91 -3.61
CA PRO A 643 6.49 -24.47 -4.72
C PRO A 643 6.29 -25.97 -4.52
N ASN A 644 5.19 -26.49 -5.04
CA ASN A 644 5.01 -27.95 -5.14
C ASN A 644 5.98 -28.50 -6.19
N ARG A 645 6.69 -29.55 -5.86
CA ARG A 645 7.70 -30.18 -6.73
C ARG A 645 7.42 -31.67 -6.97
N ASP A 646 6.19 -32.11 -6.73
CA ASP A 646 5.84 -33.54 -6.90
C ASP A 646 6.05 -34.03 -8.33
N ASP A 647 6.05 -33.12 -9.31
CA ASP A 647 6.22 -33.40 -10.74
C ASP A 647 7.69 -33.37 -11.21
N VAL A 648 8.62 -33.01 -10.34
CA VAL A 648 10.04 -32.85 -10.72
C VAL A 648 10.79 -34.14 -10.39
N MET A 649 11.03 -34.95 -11.39
CA MET A 649 11.99 -36.06 -11.31
C MET A 649 13.41 -35.47 -11.17
N ILE A 650 14.17 -35.96 -10.20
CA ILE A 650 15.59 -35.66 -10.10
C ILE A 650 16.27 -36.46 -11.21
N ASP A 651 17.00 -35.80 -12.09
CA ASP A 651 17.73 -36.46 -13.16
C ASP A 651 18.89 -37.25 -12.54
N GLU A 652 19.07 -38.51 -12.91
CA GLU A 652 20.11 -39.39 -12.34
C GLU A 652 21.52 -38.86 -12.65
N ASP A 653 21.66 -38.06 -13.71
CA ASP A 653 22.90 -37.38 -14.11
C ASP A 653 23.26 -36.15 -13.28
N ASP A 654 22.36 -35.68 -12.39
CA ASP A 654 22.60 -34.51 -11.51
C ASP A 654 23.39 -34.86 -10.23
N THR A 655 23.94 -36.08 -10.17
CA THR A 655 24.88 -36.49 -9.11
C THR A 655 26.21 -35.74 -9.13
N SER A 656 26.49 -34.94 -10.19
CA SER A 656 27.59 -33.98 -10.27
C SER A 656 27.58 -32.92 -9.15
N ALA A 657 26.46 -32.77 -8.43
CA ALA A 657 26.36 -31.93 -7.24
C ALA A 657 27.18 -32.45 -6.03
N LEU A 658 27.69 -33.69 -6.06
CA LEU A 658 28.53 -34.23 -5.01
C LEU A 658 29.98 -33.71 -5.06
N ASP A 659 30.44 -33.30 -6.24
CA ASP A 659 31.74 -32.66 -6.42
C ASP A 659 31.58 -31.13 -6.52
N GLN A 660 31.80 -30.45 -5.40
CA GLN A 660 31.80 -28.97 -5.38
C GLN A 660 32.85 -28.47 -6.38
N LYS A 661 32.43 -27.76 -7.41
CA LYS A 661 33.34 -27.20 -8.41
C LYS A 661 34.28 -26.20 -7.72
N PRO A 662 35.55 -26.10 -8.14
CA PRO A 662 36.50 -25.12 -7.57
C PRO A 662 35.95 -23.68 -7.59
N GLU A 663 35.15 -23.34 -8.59
CA GLU A 663 34.48 -22.04 -8.74
C GLU A 663 33.47 -21.79 -7.64
N ASP A 664 32.68 -22.79 -7.29
CA ASP A 664 31.70 -22.70 -6.17
C ASP A 664 32.38 -22.51 -4.82
N LEU A 665 33.51 -23.20 -4.60
CA LEU A 665 34.31 -23.03 -3.38
C LEU A 665 34.88 -21.61 -3.27
N ALA A 666 35.32 -21.04 -4.40
CA ALA A 666 35.82 -19.66 -4.41
C ALA A 666 34.72 -18.63 -4.12
N ILE A 667 33.50 -18.87 -4.63
CA ILE A 667 32.33 -18.02 -4.32
C ILE A 667 31.96 -18.16 -2.86
N ASP A 668 31.94 -19.35 -2.30
CA ASP A 668 31.62 -19.57 -0.88
C ASP A 668 32.64 -18.86 0.03
N GLU A 669 33.93 -18.91 -0.29
CA GLU A 669 34.98 -18.21 0.44
C GLU A 669 34.81 -16.68 0.34
N ARG A 670 34.45 -16.18 -0.85
CA ARG A 670 34.13 -14.76 -1.02
C ARG A 670 32.94 -14.35 -0.16
N LEU A 671 31.87 -15.16 -0.11
CA LEU A 671 30.70 -14.91 0.71
C LEU A 671 31.04 -14.90 2.23
N ARG A 672 31.90 -15.83 2.68
CA ARG A 672 32.43 -15.83 4.06
C ARG A 672 33.23 -14.57 4.36
N SER A 673 34.08 -14.12 3.44
CA SER A 673 34.80 -12.87 3.57
C SER A 673 33.87 -11.65 3.67
N VAL A 674 32.81 -11.61 2.85
CA VAL A 674 31.78 -10.55 2.87
C VAL A 674 31.10 -10.49 4.22
N VAL A 675 30.65 -11.62 4.79
CA VAL A 675 29.96 -11.61 6.10
C VAL A 675 30.89 -11.22 7.25
N ILE A 676 32.19 -11.57 7.18
CA ILE A 676 33.19 -11.11 8.15
C ILE A 676 33.32 -9.57 8.09
N ASN A 677 33.36 -9.00 6.87
CA ASN A 677 33.42 -7.56 6.71
C ASN A 677 32.14 -6.89 7.23
N LEU A 678 30.95 -7.45 6.98
CA LEU A 678 29.69 -6.93 7.52
C LEU A 678 29.67 -6.91 9.06
N ASP A 679 30.28 -7.91 9.72
CA ASP A 679 30.33 -7.96 11.21
C ASP A 679 31.19 -6.84 11.81
N HIS A 680 32.11 -6.27 11.04
CA HIS A 680 32.87 -5.10 11.45
C HIS A 680 32.10 -3.78 11.34
N ILE A 681 31.08 -3.70 10.47
CA ILE A 681 30.33 -2.46 10.24
C ILE A 681 29.49 -2.09 11.46
N ARG A 682 29.52 -0.80 11.82
CA ARG A 682 28.83 -0.28 12.99
C ARG A 682 28.34 1.15 12.84
N GLY A 683 27.37 1.51 13.68
CA GLY A 683 26.82 2.87 13.75
C GLY A 683 25.47 3.01 13.06
N VAL A 684 25.08 4.26 12.81
CA VAL A 684 23.83 4.58 12.15
C VAL A 684 24.07 4.62 10.64
N LEU A 685 23.37 3.77 9.90
CA LEU A 685 23.46 3.75 8.44
C LEU A 685 22.54 4.85 7.87
N PRO A 686 23.09 5.83 7.12
CA PRO A 686 22.30 6.88 6.51
C PRO A 686 21.53 6.33 5.28
N CYS A 687 20.23 6.13 5.43
CA CYS A 687 19.38 5.54 4.38
C CYS A 687 18.10 6.34 4.11
N TYR A 688 18.17 7.67 4.22
CA TYR A 688 17.00 8.54 4.11
C TYR A 688 16.19 8.31 2.82
N ARG A 689 16.85 8.22 1.66
CA ARG A 689 16.19 7.96 0.37
C ARG A 689 15.38 6.67 0.40
N LEU A 690 15.97 5.58 0.93
CA LEU A 690 15.29 4.29 1.07
C LEU A 690 14.12 4.36 2.07
N THR A 691 14.34 4.99 3.21
CA THR A 691 13.30 5.17 4.24
C THR A 691 12.11 5.98 3.72
N HIS A 692 12.39 7.04 2.95
CA HIS A 692 11.36 7.86 2.32
C HIS A 692 10.56 7.05 1.28
N PHE A 693 11.24 6.32 0.43
CA PHE A 693 10.59 5.44 -0.56
C PHE A 693 9.70 4.38 0.11
N CYS A 694 10.16 3.76 1.20
CA CYS A 694 9.36 2.79 1.95
C CYS A 694 8.13 3.43 2.63
N TRP A 695 8.24 4.71 3.03
CA TRP A 695 7.10 5.49 3.49
C TRP A 695 6.10 5.74 2.35
N GLU A 696 6.56 6.12 1.16
CA GLU A 696 5.72 6.31 -0.03
C GLU A 696 5.00 5.01 -0.40
N TRP A 697 5.71 3.89 -0.41
CA TRP A 697 5.12 2.58 -0.63
C TRP A 697 4.00 2.30 0.39
N CYS A 698 4.25 2.50 1.69
CA CYS A 698 3.25 2.31 2.74
C CYS A 698 2.05 3.25 2.58
N TYR A 699 2.27 4.48 2.15
CA TYR A 699 1.23 5.45 1.86
C TYR A 699 0.35 4.99 0.69
N ASN A 700 0.96 4.55 -0.40
CA ASN A 700 0.24 4.05 -1.58
C ASN A 700 -0.60 2.82 -1.24
N GLN A 701 -0.08 1.90 -0.43
CA GLN A 701 -0.86 0.76 0.08
C GLN A 701 -2.04 1.23 0.96
N THR A 702 -1.90 2.34 1.67
CA THR A 702 -2.99 2.93 2.47
C THR A 702 -4.10 3.45 1.58
N GLU A 703 -3.76 4.19 0.53
CA GLU A 703 -4.74 4.74 -0.40
C GLU A 703 -5.51 3.62 -1.11
N LEU A 704 -4.80 2.60 -1.59
CA LEU A 704 -5.42 1.42 -2.19
C LEU A 704 -6.38 0.73 -1.20
N ALA A 705 -5.95 0.53 0.04
CA ALA A 705 -6.77 -0.09 1.06
C ALA A 705 -8.01 0.73 1.43
N ASN A 706 -7.90 2.07 1.43
CA ASN A 706 -9.02 2.98 1.66
C ASN A 706 -10.03 2.92 0.52
N LEU A 707 -9.55 2.93 -0.73
CA LEU A 707 -10.39 2.84 -1.92
C LEU A 707 -11.16 1.50 -1.97
N GLU A 708 -10.50 0.43 -1.57
CA GLU A 708 -11.03 -0.92 -1.61
C GLU A 708 -11.80 -1.32 -0.36
N GLY A 709 -11.64 -0.59 0.75
CA GLY A 709 -12.15 -0.98 2.07
C GLY A 709 -11.45 -2.22 2.64
N ASP A 710 -10.21 -2.49 2.19
CA ASP A 710 -9.45 -3.69 2.55
C ASP A 710 -8.75 -3.51 3.91
N LYS A 711 -9.29 -4.18 4.94
CA LYS A 711 -8.73 -4.14 6.28
C LYS A 711 -7.43 -4.94 6.42
N CYS A 712 -7.23 -5.98 5.61
CA CYS A 712 -6.03 -6.82 5.66
C CYS A 712 -4.79 -6.03 5.23
N VAL A 713 -4.89 -5.25 4.15
CA VAL A 713 -3.80 -4.36 3.72
C VAL A 713 -3.46 -3.37 4.82
N HIS A 714 -4.46 -2.75 5.47
CA HIS A 714 -4.23 -1.84 6.59
C HIS A 714 -3.49 -2.49 7.76
N TYR A 715 -3.70 -3.79 7.97
CA TYR A 715 -3.08 -4.53 9.06
C TYR A 715 -1.59 -4.81 8.80
N PHE A 716 -1.24 -5.25 7.58
CA PHE A 716 0.12 -5.64 7.23
C PHE A 716 1.03 -4.46 6.85
N ARG A 717 0.54 -3.47 6.10
CA ARG A 717 1.34 -2.39 5.48
C ARG A 717 2.25 -1.61 6.44
N LYS A 718 1.93 -1.55 7.72
CA LYS A 718 2.67 -0.73 8.69
C LYS A 718 4.02 -1.32 9.09
N ARG A 719 4.25 -2.63 8.91
CA ARG A 719 5.47 -3.32 9.33
C ARG A 719 6.32 -3.82 8.16
N ILE A 720 5.74 -3.99 7.01
CA ILE A 720 6.46 -4.40 5.80
C ILE A 720 7.60 -3.42 5.43
N PRO A 721 7.46 -2.09 5.54
CA PRO A 721 8.56 -1.15 5.28
C PRO A 721 9.84 -1.42 6.08
N LEU A 722 9.72 -1.95 7.29
CA LEU A 722 10.91 -2.37 8.06
C LEU A 722 11.66 -3.50 7.37
N TYR A 723 10.95 -4.47 6.79
CA TYR A 723 11.58 -5.53 6.00
C TYR A 723 12.16 -5.02 4.69
N MET A 724 11.48 -4.12 4.00
CA MET A 724 12.00 -3.49 2.77
C MET A 724 13.38 -2.89 3.02
N ILE A 725 13.50 -2.09 4.10
CA ILE A 725 14.78 -1.49 4.50
C ILE A 725 15.78 -2.57 4.93
N ARG A 726 15.39 -3.52 5.76
CA ARG A 726 16.27 -4.57 6.29
C ARG A 726 16.84 -5.49 5.22
N TYR A 727 16.10 -5.75 4.14
CA TYR A 727 16.61 -6.55 3.02
C TYR A 727 17.46 -5.74 2.04
N ALA A 728 17.16 -4.46 1.84
CA ALA A 728 17.95 -3.62 0.94
C ALA A 728 19.27 -3.14 1.57
N LEU A 729 19.31 -2.81 2.86
CA LEU A 729 20.49 -2.26 3.52
C LEU A 729 21.72 -3.17 3.46
N PRO A 730 21.67 -4.47 3.75
CA PRO A 730 22.84 -5.34 3.60
C PRO A 730 23.40 -5.31 2.19
N ARG A 731 22.55 -5.33 1.15
CA ARG A 731 22.94 -5.22 -0.24
C ARG A 731 23.68 -3.92 -0.55
N ILE A 732 23.12 -2.80 -0.09
CA ILE A 732 23.70 -1.46 -0.27
C ILE A 732 25.07 -1.36 0.41
N VAL A 733 25.19 -1.88 1.63
CA VAL A 733 26.45 -1.87 2.40
C VAL A 733 27.49 -2.77 1.74
N MET A 734 27.14 -3.99 1.33
CA MET A 734 28.07 -4.93 0.67
C MET A 734 28.68 -4.36 -0.61
N ARG A 735 27.94 -3.55 -1.35
CA ARG A 735 28.43 -2.88 -2.56
C ARG A 735 29.39 -1.73 -2.24
N GLN A 736 29.42 -1.20 -1.03
CA GLN A 736 30.10 0.03 -0.66
C GLN A 736 30.98 -0.15 0.60
N LEU A 737 31.54 -1.34 0.79
CA LEU A 737 32.39 -1.64 1.94
C LEU A 737 33.64 -0.74 2.02
N ASP A 738 34.12 -0.24 0.89
CA ASP A 738 35.24 0.69 0.76
C ASP A 738 35.00 2.06 1.41
N LYS A 739 33.73 2.45 1.60
CA LYS A 739 33.33 3.69 2.28
C LYS A 739 33.47 3.63 3.80
N PHE A 740 33.71 2.46 4.36
CA PHE A 740 33.85 2.29 5.80
C PHE A 740 35.34 2.30 6.20
N GLY A 741 35.62 2.88 7.37
CA GLY A 741 36.97 2.92 7.95
C GLY A 741 37.33 1.61 8.64
N ALA A 742 38.56 1.53 9.09
CA ALA A 742 39.07 0.38 9.86
C ALA A 742 38.33 0.17 11.20
N ASP A 743 37.67 1.22 11.70
CA ASP A 743 36.82 1.17 12.88
C ASP A 743 35.40 0.65 12.58
N GLY A 744 35.10 0.32 11.33
CA GLY A 744 33.79 -0.14 10.85
C GLY A 744 32.75 0.96 10.70
N ARG A 745 33.10 2.24 10.91
CA ARG A 745 32.19 3.37 10.73
C ARG A 745 32.32 3.96 9.34
N LEU A 746 31.24 4.57 8.88
CA LEU A 746 31.27 5.33 7.63
C LEU A 746 32.29 6.47 7.76
N LYS A 747 33.20 6.60 6.80
CA LYS A 747 34.24 7.63 6.78
C LYS A 747 33.59 9.02 6.78
N GLU A 748 34.30 10.00 7.35
CA GLU A 748 33.81 11.38 7.43
C GLU A 748 33.57 11.95 6.02
N GLY A 749 32.38 12.52 5.81
CA GLY A 749 31.95 13.04 4.50
C GLY A 749 31.38 12.00 3.53
N GLU A 750 31.51 10.70 3.82
CA GLU A 750 30.92 9.65 3.00
C GLU A 750 29.44 9.46 3.31
N THR A 751 28.69 9.08 2.28
CA THR A 751 27.27 8.70 2.35
C THR A 751 27.05 7.39 1.61
N LEU A 752 26.01 6.66 1.99
CA LEU A 752 25.59 5.48 1.24
C LEU A 752 24.81 5.91 -0.02
N GLU A 753 25.29 5.50 -1.16
CA GLU A 753 24.60 5.65 -2.42
C GLU A 753 23.47 4.61 -2.50
N ILE A 754 22.24 5.08 -2.66
CA ILE A 754 21.03 4.27 -2.82
C ILE A 754 20.55 4.47 -4.25
N THR A 755 20.62 3.43 -5.05
CA THR A 755 20.25 3.46 -6.46
C THR A 755 18.75 3.19 -6.67
N ASP A 756 18.24 3.47 -7.86
CA ASP A 756 16.85 3.10 -8.22
C ASP A 756 16.65 1.58 -8.21
N ASN A 757 17.70 0.82 -8.52
CA ASN A 757 17.67 -0.65 -8.43
C ASN A 757 17.52 -1.12 -6.97
N ASP A 758 18.13 -0.43 -5.98
CA ASP A 758 17.93 -0.76 -4.56
C ASP A 758 16.49 -0.46 -4.12
N LEU A 759 15.90 0.62 -4.64
CA LEU A 759 14.50 0.96 -4.36
C LEU A 759 13.54 -0.05 -4.99
N ALA A 760 13.78 -0.46 -6.24
CA ALA A 760 13.00 -1.49 -6.92
C ALA A 760 13.12 -2.86 -6.22
N PHE A 761 14.31 -3.19 -5.72
CA PHE A 761 14.49 -4.39 -4.90
C PHE A 761 13.69 -4.31 -3.58
N ALA A 762 13.74 -3.19 -2.89
CA ALA A 762 12.95 -2.98 -1.68
C ALA A 762 11.44 -3.06 -1.96
N GLU A 763 10.98 -2.48 -3.07
CA GLU A 763 9.58 -2.56 -3.51
C GLU A 763 9.15 -3.99 -3.77
N LEU A 764 9.95 -4.77 -4.49
CA LEU A 764 9.67 -6.19 -4.75
C LEU A 764 9.52 -6.98 -3.46
N ILE A 765 10.40 -6.76 -2.48
CA ILE A 765 10.29 -7.38 -1.15
C ILE A 765 8.99 -6.96 -0.46
N GLY A 766 8.65 -5.67 -0.51
CA GLY A 766 7.41 -5.14 0.08
C GLY A 766 6.16 -5.75 -0.55
N ASP A 767 6.11 -5.77 -1.86
CA ASP A 767 5.00 -6.33 -2.63
C ASP A 767 4.84 -7.84 -2.37
N TYR A 768 5.96 -8.58 -2.38
CA TYR A 768 5.91 -10.01 -2.10
C TYR A 768 5.42 -10.30 -0.68
N LEU A 769 5.96 -9.60 0.33
CA LEU A 769 5.54 -9.80 1.72
C LEU A 769 4.09 -9.40 1.96
N MET A 770 3.58 -8.36 1.29
CA MET A 770 2.17 -8.02 1.32
C MET A 770 1.33 -9.12 0.70
N PHE A 771 1.70 -9.56 -0.51
CA PHE A 771 1.02 -10.63 -1.23
C PHE A 771 0.92 -11.90 -0.38
N ILE A 772 2.05 -12.43 0.09
CA ILE A 772 2.08 -13.71 0.80
C ILE A 772 1.37 -13.65 2.17
N SER A 773 1.40 -12.47 2.82
CA SER A 773 0.70 -12.26 4.08
C SER A 773 -0.81 -12.28 3.90
N ILE A 774 -1.31 -11.61 2.86
CA ILE A 774 -2.74 -11.62 2.52
C ILE A 774 -3.16 -13.01 2.04
N TYR A 775 -2.35 -13.63 1.17
CA TYR A 775 -2.58 -14.98 0.68
C TYR A 775 -2.76 -15.99 1.82
N GLN A 776 -1.84 -15.97 2.79
CA GLN A 776 -1.83 -16.96 3.87
C GLN A 776 -2.82 -16.64 5.00
N TRP A 777 -3.00 -15.37 5.34
CA TRP A 777 -3.69 -14.96 6.56
C TRP A 777 -4.97 -14.15 6.33
N GLY A 778 -5.19 -13.63 5.11
CA GLY A 778 -6.25 -12.65 4.81
C GLY A 778 -7.62 -13.10 5.29
N ASN A 779 -8.06 -14.31 4.94
CA ASN A 779 -9.36 -14.84 5.35
C ASN A 779 -9.52 -14.93 6.86
N LYS A 780 -8.53 -15.53 7.54
CA LYS A 780 -8.57 -15.73 9.00
C LYS A 780 -8.52 -14.40 9.75
N LEU A 781 -7.74 -13.44 9.22
CA LEU A 781 -7.67 -12.11 9.78
C LEU A 781 -9.00 -11.37 9.62
N MET A 782 -9.66 -11.49 8.47
CA MET A 782 -10.97 -10.88 8.25
C MET A 782 -12.03 -11.48 9.19
N GLU A 783 -12.06 -12.79 9.36
CA GLU A 783 -12.94 -13.48 10.30
C GLU A 783 -12.72 -12.97 11.73
N ALA A 784 -11.45 -12.90 12.16
CA ALA A 784 -11.09 -12.42 13.49
C ALA A 784 -11.46 -10.94 13.72
N LEU A 785 -11.22 -10.08 12.74
CA LEU A 785 -11.58 -8.66 12.80
C LEU A 785 -13.10 -8.43 12.78
N GLU A 786 -13.86 -9.28 12.10
CA GLU A 786 -15.32 -9.25 12.12
C GLU A 786 -15.87 -9.71 13.48
N GLU A 787 -15.28 -10.73 14.09
CA GLU A 787 -15.60 -11.15 15.45
C GLU A 787 -15.31 -10.06 16.49
N GLU A 788 -14.17 -9.38 16.39
CA GLU A 788 -13.86 -8.24 17.27
C GLU A 788 -14.87 -7.10 17.10
N ILE A 789 -15.27 -6.78 15.88
CA ILE A 789 -16.29 -5.75 15.60
C ILE A 789 -17.65 -6.20 16.14
N SER A 790 -18.02 -7.47 15.96
CA SER A 790 -19.27 -8.02 16.48
C SER A 790 -19.29 -8.06 18.00
N ASN A 791 -18.14 -8.31 18.63
CA ASN A 791 -17.96 -8.29 20.08
C ASN A 791 -17.82 -6.86 20.67
N SER A 792 -17.28 -5.91 19.89
CA SER A 792 -17.12 -4.51 20.27
C SER A 792 -18.34 -3.65 19.96
N THR A 793 -19.22 -4.10 19.04
CA THR A 793 -20.54 -3.48 18.88
C THR A 793 -21.30 -3.70 20.18
N PRO A 794 -21.84 -2.63 20.82
CA PRO A 794 -22.70 -2.82 21.99
C PRO A 794 -23.72 -3.87 21.62
N ARG A 795 -23.77 -4.97 22.38
CA ARG A 795 -24.72 -6.07 22.17
C ARG A 795 -26.04 -5.48 21.74
N LYS A 796 -26.49 -5.81 20.50
CA LYS A 796 -27.87 -5.49 20.11
C LYS A 796 -28.74 -5.86 21.29
N LYS A 797 -29.39 -4.87 21.89
CA LYS A 797 -30.28 -5.10 23.06
C LYS A 797 -31.10 -6.29 22.71
N SER A 798 -31.20 -7.26 23.64
CA SER A 798 -31.99 -8.45 23.35
C SER A 798 -33.33 -7.94 22.84
N SER A 799 -33.79 -8.47 21.73
CA SER A 799 -35.13 -8.10 21.18
C SER A 799 -36.18 -8.09 22.28
N LYS A 800 -36.06 -8.98 23.28
CA LYS A 800 -36.91 -9.08 24.44
C LYS A 800 -36.97 -7.79 25.33
N LEU A 801 -35.85 -7.09 25.52
CA LEU A 801 -35.82 -5.85 26.34
C LEU A 801 -36.42 -4.68 25.57
N VAL A 802 -36.17 -4.60 24.28
CA VAL A 802 -36.76 -3.58 23.37
C VAL A 802 -38.27 -3.81 23.28
N ASP A 803 -38.69 -5.05 22.95
CA ASP A 803 -40.10 -5.42 22.86
C ASP A 803 -40.86 -5.18 24.18
N MET A 804 -40.22 -5.50 25.30
CA MET A 804 -40.79 -5.21 26.62
C MET A 804 -40.99 -3.72 26.83
N PHE A 805 -39.95 -2.89 26.55
CA PHE A 805 -40.05 -1.45 26.74
C PHE A 805 -41.11 -0.83 25.83
N GLU A 806 -41.20 -1.25 24.59
CA GLU A 806 -42.20 -0.78 23.62
C GLU A 806 -43.63 -1.14 24.04
N ARG A 807 -43.84 -2.36 24.62
CA ARG A 807 -45.15 -2.81 25.10
C ARG A 807 -45.59 -2.16 26.41
N LEU A 808 -44.68 -1.61 27.20
CA LEU A 808 -45.06 -0.88 28.42
C LEU A 808 -45.92 0.37 28.06
N PRO A 809 -46.98 0.68 28.80
CA PRO A 809 -47.74 1.88 28.58
C PRO A 809 -46.89 3.14 28.77
N LYS A 810 -47.34 4.27 28.22
CA LYS A 810 -46.61 5.56 28.32
C LYS A 810 -46.33 5.96 29.78
N THR A 811 -47.25 5.65 30.68
CA THR A 811 -47.08 5.74 32.15
C THR A 811 -47.24 4.34 32.69
N PHE A 812 -46.27 3.86 33.47
CA PHE A 812 -46.27 2.50 34.01
C PHE A 812 -45.75 2.47 35.44
N THR A 813 -45.98 1.37 36.11
CA THR A 813 -45.62 1.12 37.51
C THR A 813 -44.68 -0.10 37.65
N LYS A 814 -44.21 -0.39 38.85
CA LYS A 814 -43.49 -1.63 39.13
C LYS A 814 -44.31 -2.87 38.82
N GLN A 815 -45.63 -2.83 38.99
CA GLN A 815 -46.51 -3.95 38.71
C GLN A 815 -46.52 -4.34 37.22
N ASP A 816 -46.44 -3.35 36.34
CA ASP A 816 -46.38 -3.59 34.90
C ASP A 816 -45.09 -4.33 34.50
N LEU A 817 -44.02 -4.17 35.24
CA LEU A 817 -42.76 -4.88 35.06
C LEU A 817 -42.74 -6.27 35.68
N MET A 818 -43.63 -6.59 36.63
CA MET A 818 -43.76 -7.94 37.20
C MET A 818 -44.23 -8.97 36.18
N ALA A 819 -44.87 -8.56 35.09
CA ALA A 819 -45.19 -9.42 33.95
C ALA A 819 -43.95 -9.95 33.21
N TYR A 820 -42.83 -9.27 33.37
CA TYR A 820 -41.57 -9.59 32.65
C TYR A 820 -40.43 -10.06 33.54
N TYR A 821 -40.50 -9.81 34.86
CA TYR A 821 -39.45 -10.17 35.83
C TYR A 821 -40.01 -10.87 37.03
N SER A 822 -39.37 -11.97 37.42
CA SER A 822 -39.81 -12.84 38.53
C SER A 822 -39.38 -12.33 39.92
N ASN A 823 -38.50 -11.31 40.01
CA ASN A 823 -38.02 -10.80 41.31
C ASN A 823 -37.87 -9.28 41.33
N ASP A 824 -38.08 -8.69 42.51
CA ASP A 824 -38.07 -7.23 42.73
C ASP A 824 -36.68 -6.59 42.50
N GLY A 825 -35.60 -7.35 42.68
CA GLY A 825 -34.23 -6.88 42.41
C GLY A 825 -33.99 -6.61 40.93
N SER A 826 -34.47 -7.51 40.07
CA SER A 826 -34.37 -7.34 38.61
C SER A 826 -35.20 -6.16 38.13
N ILE A 827 -36.38 -5.94 38.70
CA ILE A 827 -37.25 -4.80 38.41
C ILE A 827 -36.57 -3.49 38.81
N ARG A 828 -36.00 -3.39 40.00
CA ARG A 828 -35.26 -2.19 40.48
C ARG A 828 -34.05 -1.91 39.56
N ASN A 829 -33.29 -2.93 39.18
CA ASN A 829 -32.18 -2.79 38.26
C ASN A 829 -32.62 -2.30 36.88
N CYS A 830 -33.73 -2.82 36.35
CA CYS A 830 -34.33 -2.41 35.09
C CYS A 830 -34.73 -0.91 35.13
N ILE A 831 -35.46 -0.51 36.18
CA ILE A 831 -35.89 0.88 36.37
C ILE A 831 -34.67 1.80 36.53
N SER A 832 -33.69 1.41 37.35
CA SER A 832 -32.46 2.19 37.54
C SER A 832 -31.70 2.40 36.22
N ARG A 833 -31.65 1.36 35.36
CA ARG A 833 -31.07 1.48 34.01
C ARG A 833 -31.86 2.44 33.14
N PHE A 834 -33.17 2.33 33.09
CA PHE A 834 -34.02 3.19 32.30
C PHE A 834 -33.91 4.66 32.74
N ALA A 835 -33.88 4.89 34.04
CA ALA A 835 -33.72 6.25 34.62
C ALA A 835 -32.33 6.83 34.31
N ARG A 836 -31.27 6.02 34.46
CA ARG A 836 -29.89 6.43 34.16
C ARG A 836 -29.69 6.75 32.70
N SER A 837 -30.35 6.02 31.81
CA SER A 837 -30.32 6.26 30.36
C SER A 837 -31.29 7.36 29.93
N LYS A 838 -31.98 8.04 30.87
CA LYS A 838 -32.93 9.12 30.61
C LYS A 838 -34.04 8.73 29.61
N VAL A 839 -34.43 7.47 29.59
CA VAL A 839 -35.54 6.98 28.75
C VAL A 839 -36.88 6.98 29.49
N ILE A 840 -36.83 7.09 30.80
CA ILE A 840 -38.00 7.30 31.68
C ILE A 840 -37.76 8.46 32.61
N LYS A 841 -38.88 9.07 33.06
CA LYS A 841 -38.96 10.03 34.17
C LYS A 841 -39.62 9.34 35.35
N VAL A 842 -39.02 9.43 36.52
CA VAL A 842 -39.57 8.91 37.76
C VAL A 842 -40.46 10.02 38.38
N MET A 843 -41.69 9.70 38.67
CA MET A 843 -42.65 10.65 39.27
C MET A 843 -42.72 10.47 40.79
N ALA A 844 -43.16 11.51 41.52
CA ALA A 844 -43.22 11.52 42.98
C ALA A 844 -44.20 10.50 43.58
N ASP A 845 -45.21 10.09 42.81
CA ASP A 845 -46.21 9.09 43.17
C ASP A 845 -45.76 7.63 42.94
N GLY A 846 -44.52 7.42 42.53
CA GLY A 846 -43.97 6.10 42.29
C GLY A 846 -44.28 5.53 40.92
N THR A 847 -44.85 6.31 40.01
CA THR A 847 -45.05 5.97 38.60
C THR A 847 -43.85 6.35 37.75
N TYR A 848 -43.72 5.76 36.55
CA TYR A 848 -42.67 6.00 35.58
C TYR A 848 -43.29 6.42 34.26
N VAL A 849 -42.77 7.50 33.66
CA VAL A 849 -43.25 8.02 32.38
C VAL A 849 -42.17 7.78 31.30
N LYS A 850 -42.53 7.11 30.20
CA LYS A 850 -41.66 6.93 29.04
C LYS A 850 -41.37 8.29 28.39
N LEU A 851 -40.09 8.59 28.18
CA LEU A 851 -39.62 9.78 27.47
C LEU A 851 -39.37 9.53 26.00
N VAL A 852 -39.28 8.22 25.61
CA VAL A 852 -39.08 7.74 24.25
C VAL A 852 -40.00 6.55 24.00
N ASP A 853 -40.39 6.35 22.74
CA ASP A 853 -41.29 5.25 22.39
C ASP A 853 -40.53 3.89 22.21
N SER A 854 -39.27 3.95 21.78
CA SER A 854 -38.38 2.80 21.65
C SER A 854 -37.00 3.08 22.20
N ILE A 855 -36.36 2.03 22.73
CA ILE A 855 -34.95 2.07 23.21
C ILE A 855 -33.98 1.39 22.24
N ALA A 856 -34.41 0.98 21.05
CA ALA A 856 -33.60 0.23 20.09
C ALA A 856 -32.31 0.97 19.66
N ASN A 857 -32.37 2.31 19.53
CA ASN A 857 -31.30 3.16 18.99
C ASN A 857 -30.54 3.98 20.04
N ILE A 858 -30.76 3.74 21.34
CA ILE A 858 -30.13 4.56 22.40
C ILE A 858 -28.75 3.98 22.76
N ARG A 859 -27.68 4.75 22.61
CA ARG A 859 -26.27 4.33 22.75
C ARG A 859 -25.79 4.04 24.19
N THR A 860 -26.55 4.34 25.21
CA THR A 860 -26.13 4.19 26.63
C THR A 860 -26.99 3.17 27.36
N TYR A 861 -26.52 1.93 27.38
CA TYR A 861 -27.02 0.90 28.31
C TYR A 861 -25.86 0.08 28.87
#